data_ae3d8389d22b93b94f8cd1d919149a9d
#
_entry.id   ae3d8389d22b93b94f8cd1d919149a9d
#
_cell.length_a   1.000
_cell.length_b   1.000
_cell.length_c   1.000
_cell.angle_alpha   90.00
_cell.angle_beta   90.00
_cell.angle_gamma   90.00
#
_symmetry.space_group_name_H-M   'P 1'
#
loop_
_entity.id
_entity.type
_entity.pdbx_description
1 polymer ?
#
loop_
_entity_poly.entity_id
_entity_poly.type
_entity_poly.pdbx_seq_one_letter_code
_entity_poly.pdbx_strand_id
1 'polypeptide(L)'
;MIMKKSGVLSVLLILAMLAICFVPAAGAPKAADAAASVAADWHFSEDGVLSGSLENGDLVLKDQSGNGNNLVLSGSNAEKYLQFSSDTMYDGTSGSLTLNNEKQKILGRGAEFITADDAPINKETFRDGYTIELIYKLPDDFAGEDAWMGLLARKGKCETMTETRKCTMSLAVSNCKELQFLTANADDSHEMDSAWSVSMDKGGVWYHIAIVSDGHTISTFVNGCEAFRDYESDEMQGMFASPDAGQFVVGGYDNGISDHHARGALQQVRISAAPLDKSQWLIPDPENYIDEYGENLPFTNLSKTSYNVIFLPDIQNATEFRPQVLYTAAQWLSDNRDTVRPAAIVSLGDTVNTYSDPEQWDNALTFYNTLETVGCPLLQQPGNHDYGDNYYLDAFGPQSAFGARQTQNGVVYSPSGFSSYMFFDAGSYHYMVLSISMAHVDDEEERAWMNEALTTYADCPTIVTSHSFQDCDAAKPDEVVLNDHGKSIWEIVRRHNQVFMMISGHNHGAGEEVLKNDSGNEVFSILADYQFSYNGGNAFFKFAEFDEAANCIRLSTFSPYAATLPQNERTFFDVNYMTGAGNYTVYQIDFETRFAGLKASADREDYQAALKAAGASSQNALFENVKTVSAADAHTVDTSSGNVVWIVVLCVAAVVVILLVVCLAVKRKKKKTAQKAENNQ
;
A
#
# COMPACT_ATOMS: atom_id res chain seq x y z
N MET A 1 4.27 0.41 -67.26
CA MET A 1 4.16 -1.04 -66.97
C MET A 1 5.13 -1.37 -65.82
N ILE A 2 4.88 -0.80 -64.63
CA ILE A 2 5.56 -1.14 -63.37
C ILE A 2 4.54 -0.93 -62.26
N MET A 3 3.70 -1.93 -62.08
CA MET A 3 2.87 -2.08 -60.88
C MET A 3 2.43 -3.57 -60.85
N LYS A 4 3.14 -4.38 -60.06
CA LYS A 4 2.70 -5.67 -59.52
C LYS A 4 3.91 -6.46 -58.95
N LYS A 5 4.59 -5.90 -57.92
CA LYS A 5 5.56 -6.69 -57.13
C LYS A 5 5.51 -6.41 -55.61
N SER A 6 4.61 -5.53 -55.15
CA SER A 6 4.52 -5.21 -53.70
C SER A 6 3.54 -6.11 -52.90
N GLY A 7 2.61 -6.78 -53.58
CA GLY A 7 1.59 -7.58 -52.89
C GLY A 7 2.08 -8.98 -52.42
N VAL A 8 3.08 -9.54 -53.05
CA VAL A 8 3.58 -10.87 -52.74
C VAL A 8 4.60 -10.85 -51.61
N LEU A 9 5.31 -9.73 -51.45
CA LEU A 9 6.27 -9.58 -50.35
C LEU A 9 5.57 -9.33 -49.00
N SER A 10 4.43 -8.64 -48.99
CA SER A 10 3.63 -8.39 -47.77
C SER A 10 2.94 -9.65 -47.28
N VAL A 11 2.48 -10.56 -48.13
CA VAL A 11 1.87 -11.84 -47.76
C VAL A 11 2.92 -12.84 -47.24
N LEU A 12 4.13 -12.79 -47.77
CA LEU A 12 5.24 -13.62 -47.28
C LEU A 12 5.79 -13.14 -45.93
N LEU A 13 5.75 -11.83 -45.64
CA LEU A 13 6.10 -11.33 -44.31
C LEU A 13 5.03 -11.66 -43.25
N ILE A 14 3.75 -11.60 -43.59
CA ILE A 14 2.66 -11.99 -42.67
C ILE A 14 2.68 -13.52 -42.40
N LEU A 15 3.01 -14.33 -43.39
CA LEU A 15 3.17 -15.78 -43.20
C LEU A 15 4.46 -16.12 -42.44
N ALA A 16 5.51 -15.34 -42.53
CA ALA A 16 6.73 -15.48 -41.73
C ALA A 16 6.52 -15.05 -40.26
N MET A 17 5.72 -14.02 -40.00
CA MET A 17 5.35 -13.62 -38.63
C MET A 17 4.39 -14.61 -37.97
N LEU A 18 3.51 -15.26 -38.73
CA LEU A 18 2.66 -16.37 -38.23
C LEU A 18 3.40 -17.69 -37.99
N ALA A 19 4.57 -17.89 -38.61
CA ALA A 19 5.38 -19.07 -38.40
C ALA A 19 6.37 -18.97 -37.22
N ILE A 20 6.60 -17.78 -36.69
CA ILE A 20 7.48 -17.54 -35.52
C ILE A 20 6.70 -17.71 -34.18
N CYS A 21 5.36 -17.78 -34.21
CA CYS A 21 4.52 -18.04 -33.04
C CYS A 21 4.29 -19.53 -32.72
N PHE A 22 4.92 -20.48 -33.41
CA PHE A 22 4.97 -21.89 -33.04
C PHE A 22 6.40 -22.29 -32.65
N VAL A 23 6.95 -21.72 -31.61
CA VAL A 23 7.89 -22.44 -30.76
C VAL A 23 7.00 -23.42 -29.98
N PRO A 24 7.18 -24.75 -30.10
CA PRO A 24 6.50 -25.62 -29.15
C PRO A 24 6.96 -25.17 -27.76
N ALA A 25 6.04 -24.68 -26.94
CA ALA A 25 6.29 -24.49 -25.53
C ALA A 25 6.94 -25.80 -25.03
N ALA A 26 8.11 -25.71 -24.43
CA ALA A 26 8.67 -26.79 -23.64
C ALA A 26 7.50 -27.26 -22.79
N GLY A 27 7.12 -28.56 -22.95
CA GLY A 27 5.84 -29.05 -22.49
C GLY A 27 5.56 -28.56 -21.07
N ALA A 28 4.41 -27.94 -20.91
CA ALA A 28 3.93 -27.53 -19.58
C ALA A 28 4.12 -28.77 -18.67
N PRO A 29 4.68 -28.61 -17.46
CA PRO A 29 4.79 -29.70 -16.53
C PRO A 29 3.41 -30.35 -16.42
N LYS A 30 3.36 -31.65 -16.52
CA LYS A 30 2.10 -32.40 -16.47
C LYS A 30 1.46 -32.08 -15.15
N ALA A 31 0.26 -31.46 -15.16
CA ALA A 31 -0.45 -31.09 -13.95
C ALA A 31 -0.39 -32.26 -12.95
N ALA A 32 0.12 -32.02 -11.76
CA ALA A 32 0.16 -33.00 -10.71
C ALA A 32 -1.27 -33.42 -10.36
N ASP A 33 -1.48 -34.67 -9.98
CA ASP A 33 -2.77 -35.08 -9.41
C ASP A 33 -2.91 -34.38 -8.05
N ALA A 34 -3.80 -33.41 -7.95
CA ALA A 34 -3.98 -32.59 -6.75
C ALA A 34 -4.19 -33.46 -5.50
N ALA A 35 -4.99 -34.51 -5.61
CA ALA A 35 -5.26 -35.43 -4.49
C ALA A 35 -4.02 -36.18 -4.02
N ALA A 36 -3.09 -36.48 -4.93
CA ALA A 36 -1.85 -37.21 -4.63
C ALA A 36 -0.76 -36.29 -4.06
N SER A 37 -0.87 -34.97 -4.21
CA SER A 37 0.13 -34.00 -3.78
C SER A 37 -0.16 -33.34 -2.44
N VAL A 38 -1.36 -33.52 -1.84
CA VAL A 38 -1.72 -32.88 -0.55
C VAL A 38 -0.82 -33.43 0.56
N ALA A 39 0.02 -32.54 1.11
CA ALA A 39 0.89 -32.85 2.23
C ALA A 39 0.13 -32.72 3.57
N ALA A 40 -0.68 -31.68 3.75
CA ALA A 40 -1.54 -31.47 4.91
C ALA A 40 -2.81 -30.72 4.51
N ASP A 41 -3.90 -31.01 5.23
CA ASP A 41 -5.19 -30.34 5.04
C ASP A 41 -5.91 -30.23 6.39
N TRP A 42 -6.14 -29.01 6.88
CA TRP A 42 -6.71 -28.77 8.19
C TRP A 42 -7.99 -27.95 8.10
N HIS A 43 -9.08 -28.51 8.65
CA HIS A 43 -10.36 -27.83 8.78
C HIS A 43 -10.43 -27.17 10.16
N PHE A 44 -10.66 -25.87 10.19
CA PHE A 44 -10.81 -25.07 11.42
C PHE A 44 -12.28 -24.98 11.82
N SER A 45 -12.92 -26.14 11.99
CA SER A 45 -14.34 -26.29 12.27
C SER A 45 -14.58 -27.52 13.15
N GLU A 46 -15.79 -27.69 13.68
CA GLU A 46 -16.11 -28.82 14.55
C GLU A 46 -15.89 -30.19 13.89
N ASP A 47 -16.11 -30.31 12.59
CA ASP A 47 -15.84 -31.54 11.84
C ASP A 47 -14.33 -31.81 11.61
N GLY A 48 -13.50 -30.81 11.80
CA GLY A 48 -12.04 -30.96 11.81
C GLY A 48 -11.45 -31.50 13.09
N VAL A 49 -12.23 -31.57 14.17
CA VAL A 49 -11.74 -32.00 15.49
C VAL A 49 -11.45 -33.51 15.54
N LEU A 50 -10.22 -33.88 15.87
CA LEU A 50 -9.81 -35.25 16.11
C LEU A 50 -10.05 -35.65 17.59
N SER A 51 -9.66 -34.80 18.53
CA SER A 51 -9.78 -35.05 19.96
C SER A 51 -9.64 -33.75 20.77
N GLY A 52 -9.96 -33.83 22.08
CA GLY A 52 -9.86 -32.69 22.98
C GLY A 52 -10.97 -31.66 22.78
N SER A 53 -10.80 -30.48 23.38
CA SER A 53 -11.73 -29.36 23.26
C SER A 53 -11.04 -28.00 23.46
N LEU A 54 -11.67 -26.93 23.06
CA LEU A 54 -11.21 -25.57 23.37
C LEU A 54 -11.26 -25.31 24.87
N GLU A 55 -12.30 -25.79 25.56
CA GLU A 55 -12.50 -25.59 26.99
C GLU A 55 -11.37 -26.20 27.83
N ASN A 56 -10.89 -27.38 27.45
CA ASN A 56 -9.78 -28.05 28.13
C ASN A 56 -8.39 -27.53 27.67
N GLY A 57 -8.31 -26.78 26.56
CA GLY A 57 -7.06 -26.34 26.00
C GLY A 57 -6.20 -27.46 25.38
N ASP A 58 -6.84 -28.58 25.04
CA ASP A 58 -6.18 -29.80 24.51
C ASP A 58 -6.70 -30.21 23.13
N LEU A 59 -7.31 -29.27 22.40
CA LEU A 59 -7.89 -29.50 21.09
C LEU A 59 -6.82 -29.97 20.07
N VAL A 60 -7.16 -31.00 19.34
CA VAL A 60 -6.36 -31.52 18.21
C VAL A 60 -7.22 -31.48 16.96
N LEU A 61 -6.76 -30.78 15.91
CA LEU A 61 -7.35 -30.82 14.59
C LEU A 61 -6.70 -31.91 13.74
N LYS A 62 -7.56 -32.66 13.07
CA LYS A 62 -7.15 -33.78 12.21
C LYS A 62 -6.56 -33.25 10.91
N ASP A 63 -5.48 -33.86 10.46
CA ASP A 63 -5.02 -33.79 9.09
C ASP A 63 -5.94 -34.61 8.18
N GLN A 64 -6.74 -33.96 7.37
CA GLN A 64 -7.70 -34.60 6.46
C GLN A 64 -7.00 -35.26 5.24
N SER A 65 -5.75 -34.90 4.94
CA SER A 65 -4.95 -35.55 3.89
C SER A 65 -4.66 -37.03 4.20
N GLY A 66 -4.70 -37.41 5.47
CA GLY A 66 -4.36 -38.76 5.93
C GLY A 66 -2.87 -39.00 6.16
N ASN A 67 -2.01 -37.98 6.00
CA ASN A 67 -0.56 -38.11 6.18
C ASN A 67 -0.13 -38.01 7.66
N GLY A 68 -1.07 -37.72 8.58
CA GLY A 68 -0.81 -37.71 10.03
C GLY A 68 -0.22 -36.39 10.54
N ASN A 69 -0.33 -35.32 9.80
CA ASN A 69 0.16 -33.99 10.15
C ASN A 69 -0.86 -33.22 11.01
N ASN A 70 -1.34 -33.83 12.11
CA ASN A 70 -2.33 -33.21 12.98
C ASN A 70 -1.81 -31.91 13.62
N LEU A 71 -2.71 -30.96 13.85
CA LEU A 71 -2.42 -29.73 14.58
C LEU A 71 -2.85 -29.85 16.05
N VAL A 72 -1.97 -29.45 16.94
CA VAL A 72 -2.21 -29.42 18.38
C VAL A 72 -2.35 -27.97 18.83
N LEU A 73 -3.40 -27.67 19.58
CA LEU A 73 -3.61 -26.37 20.18
C LEU A 73 -2.46 -26.02 21.13
N SER A 74 -1.91 -24.84 21.00
CA SER A 74 -0.87 -24.26 21.86
C SER A 74 -1.34 -22.91 22.39
N GLY A 75 -1.01 -22.62 23.63
CA GLY A 75 -1.43 -21.40 24.31
C GLY A 75 -2.30 -21.66 25.52
N SER A 76 -2.30 -20.75 26.48
CA SER A 76 -3.11 -20.84 27.70
C SER A 76 -4.42 -20.07 27.51
N ASN A 77 -5.51 -20.60 28.09
CA ASN A 77 -6.86 -20.01 28.04
C ASN A 77 -7.42 -19.91 26.61
N ALA A 78 -7.25 -20.96 25.81
CA ALA A 78 -7.70 -21.00 24.41
C ALA A 78 -9.21 -20.73 24.28
N GLU A 79 -10.03 -21.17 25.24
CA GLU A 79 -11.47 -20.90 25.32
C GLU A 79 -11.81 -19.40 25.32
N LYS A 80 -10.86 -18.58 25.74
CA LYS A 80 -11.02 -17.12 25.76
C LYS A 80 -10.74 -16.47 24.39
N TYR A 81 -9.88 -17.08 23.61
CA TYR A 81 -9.35 -16.51 22.38
C TYR A 81 -9.91 -17.14 21.11
N LEU A 82 -10.43 -18.35 21.19
CA LEU A 82 -10.90 -19.13 20.05
C LEU A 82 -12.39 -19.45 20.20
N GLN A 83 -13.11 -19.40 19.07
CA GLN A 83 -14.53 -19.76 19.04
C GLN A 83 -14.90 -20.36 17.69
N PHE A 84 -15.58 -21.52 17.67
CA PHE A 84 -16.19 -22.06 16.46
C PHE A 84 -17.36 -21.18 15.99
N SER A 85 -17.49 -21.05 14.67
CA SER A 85 -18.49 -20.27 13.99
C SER A 85 -19.06 -21.04 12.79
N SER A 86 -20.31 -20.79 12.45
CA SER A 86 -20.92 -21.32 11.22
C SER A 86 -20.65 -20.44 9.99
N ASP A 87 -19.93 -19.34 10.17
CA ASP A 87 -19.56 -18.43 9.08
C ASP A 87 -18.46 -19.06 8.23
N THR A 88 -18.66 -19.13 6.90
CA THR A 88 -17.76 -19.76 5.95
C THR A 88 -17.72 -18.99 4.64
N MET A 89 -16.61 -19.08 3.91
CA MET A 89 -16.51 -18.59 2.55
C MET A 89 -17.16 -19.54 1.55
N TYR A 90 -17.05 -20.86 1.78
CA TYR A 90 -17.58 -21.89 0.88
C TYR A 90 -17.96 -23.16 1.67
N ASP A 91 -18.72 -24.07 1.03
CA ASP A 91 -19.27 -25.27 1.65
C ASP A 91 -18.26 -26.43 1.82
N GLY A 92 -16.96 -26.13 1.95
CA GLY A 92 -15.90 -27.15 2.10
C GLY A 92 -15.74 -27.72 3.51
N THR A 93 -16.24 -26.99 4.53
CA THR A 93 -16.18 -27.36 5.95
C THR A 93 -17.51 -27.05 6.63
N SER A 94 -17.74 -27.61 7.83
CA SER A 94 -18.97 -27.34 8.59
C SER A 94 -19.01 -25.95 9.25
N GLY A 95 -17.92 -25.18 9.18
CA GLY A 95 -17.78 -23.89 9.84
C GLY A 95 -16.37 -23.36 9.74
N SER A 96 -16.06 -22.44 10.64
CA SER A 96 -14.74 -21.81 10.79
C SER A 96 -14.36 -21.63 12.24
N LEU A 97 -13.15 -21.21 12.52
CA LEU A 97 -12.65 -20.87 13.84
C LEU A 97 -12.27 -19.39 13.88
N THR A 98 -12.93 -18.61 14.72
CA THR A 98 -12.56 -17.23 15.00
C THR A 98 -11.34 -17.22 15.90
N LEU A 99 -10.37 -16.38 15.57
CA LEU A 99 -9.06 -16.29 16.21
C LEU A 99 -8.94 -15.01 17.03
N ASN A 100 -8.53 -15.16 18.29
CA ASN A 100 -8.00 -14.08 19.13
C ASN A 100 -8.79 -12.75 19.06
N ASN A 101 -10.07 -12.77 19.36
CA ASN A 101 -11.02 -11.65 19.18
C ASN A 101 -10.72 -10.36 19.97
N GLU A 102 -9.77 -10.36 20.89
CA GLU A 102 -9.42 -9.15 21.65
C GLU A 102 -8.69 -8.13 20.75
N LYS A 103 -9.10 -6.86 20.82
CA LYS A 103 -8.55 -5.74 20.06
C LYS A 103 -7.11 -5.33 20.41
N GLN A 104 -6.43 -6.06 21.25
CA GLN A 104 -5.07 -5.72 21.66
C GLN A 104 -4.07 -6.68 21.04
N LYS A 105 -2.94 -6.14 20.61
CA LYS A 105 -1.77 -6.92 20.23
C LYS A 105 -1.49 -7.97 21.29
N ILE A 106 -1.75 -9.23 20.97
CA ILE A 106 -1.64 -10.32 21.91
C ILE A 106 -0.21 -10.84 21.85
N LEU A 107 0.68 -10.13 22.52
CA LEU A 107 2.07 -10.55 22.70
C LEU A 107 2.09 -11.70 23.71
N GLY A 108 2.39 -12.92 23.24
CA GLY A 108 2.56 -14.11 24.08
C GLY A 108 1.31 -14.53 24.89
N ARG A 109 0.10 -14.14 24.48
CA ARG A 109 -1.15 -14.44 25.20
C ARG A 109 -2.22 -15.09 24.34
N GLY A 110 -2.05 -15.13 23.02
CA GLY A 110 -3.00 -15.74 22.10
C GLY A 110 -2.95 -17.27 22.13
N ALA A 111 -3.74 -17.84 21.27
CA ALA A 111 -3.74 -19.26 20.98
C ALA A 111 -3.39 -19.48 19.51
N GLU A 112 -2.65 -20.53 19.25
CA GLU A 112 -2.19 -20.95 17.93
C GLU A 112 -2.24 -22.48 17.82
N PHE A 113 -2.09 -23.00 16.62
CA PHE A 113 -2.02 -24.44 16.40
C PHE A 113 -0.63 -24.81 15.85
N ILE A 114 -0.09 -25.91 16.33
CA ILE A 114 1.26 -26.36 15.96
C ILE A 114 1.18 -27.81 15.51
N THR A 115 1.86 -28.18 14.40
CA THR A 115 2.00 -29.57 14.01
C THR A 115 2.67 -30.38 15.13
N ALA A 116 2.22 -31.63 15.35
CA ALA A 116 2.84 -32.53 16.32
C ALA A 116 4.35 -32.67 16.05
N ASP A 117 5.14 -32.92 17.09
CA ASP A 117 6.61 -32.98 17.01
C ASP A 117 7.10 -34.00 15.97
N ASP A 118 6.38 -35.11 15.81
CA ASP A 118 6.71 -36.21 14.91
C ASP A 118 5.98 -36.13 13.55
N ALA A 119 5.24 -35.06 13.29
CA ALA A 119 4.51 -34.88 12.04
C ALA A 119 5.47 -34.93 10.83
N PRO A 120 5.18 -35.75 9.80
CA PRO A 120 6.06 -35.92 8.64
C PRO A 120 6.37 -34.60 7.92
N ILE A 121 5.41 -33.70 7.83
CA ILE A 121 5.56 -32.41 7.15
C ILE A 121 6.64 -31.51 7.76
N ASN A 122 7.00 -31.71 9.04
CA ASN A 122 8.03 -30.91 9.72
C ASN A 122 9.41 -31.09 9.07
N LYS A 123 9.62 -32.16 8.31
CA LYS A 123 10.88 -32.49 7.61
C LYS A 123 10.82 -32.27 6.12
N GLU A 124 9.62 -31.97 5.59
CA GLU A 124 9.44 -31.76 4.14
C GLU A 124 10.06 -30.42 3.71
N THR A 125 10.78 -30.43 2.59
CA THR A 125 11.48 -29.25 2.07
C THR A 125 10.86 -28.69 0.79
N PHE A 126 9.89 -29.36 0.21
CA PHE A 126 9.12 -28.93 -0.97
C PHE A 126 9.97 -28.43 -2.16
N ARG A 127 11.10 -29.09 -2.43
CA ARG A 127 12.08 -28.66 -3.45
C ARG A 127 11.54 -28.64 -4.89
N ASP A 128 10.55 -29.49 -5.16
CA ASP A 128 9.91 -29.60 -6.48
C ASP A 128 8.70 -28.64 -6.64
N GLY A 129 8.53 -27.73 -5.71
CA GLY A 129 7.44 -26.78 -5.64
C GLY A 129 6.37 -27.13 -4.62
N TYR A 130 5.49 -26.18 -4.38
CA TYR A 130 4.40 -26.29 -3.42
C TYR A 130 3.24 -25.36 -3.74
N THR A 131 2.10 -25.64 -3.11
CA THR A 131 0.97 -24.71 -3.05
C THR A 131 0.48 -24.65 -1.61
N ILE A 132 0.43 -23.45 -1.05
CA ILE A 132 -0.16 -23.16 0.27
C ILE A 132 -1.45 -22.41 0.03
N GLU A 133 -2.56 -22.90 0.61
CA GLU A 133 -3.87 -22.25 0.51
C GLU A 133 -4.43 -22.00 1.90
N LEU A 134 -4.98 -20.81 2.10
CA LEU A 134 -5.70 -20.42 3.30
C LEU A 134 -7.04 -19.81 2.91
N ILE A 135 -8.10 -20.23 3.60
CA ILE A 135 -9.39 -19.54 3.58
C ILE A 135 -9.46 -18.74 4.89
N TYR A 136 -9.28 -17.43 4.77
CA TYR A 136 -9.07 -16.53 5.89
C TYR A 136 -10.00 -15.32 5.82
N LYS A 137 -10.56 -14.92 6.95
CA LYS A 137 -11.36 -13.71 7.09
C LYS A 137 -10.58 -12.66 7.85
N LEU A 138 -10.30 -11.52 7.19
CA LEU A 138 -9.64 -10.39 7.84
C LEU A 138 -10.57 -9.78 8.90
N PRO A 139 -10.07 -9.34 10.09
CA PRO A 139 -10.91 -8.63 11.05
C PRO A 139 -11.56 -7.40 10.43
N ASP A 140 -12.83 -7.14 10.74
CA ASP A 140 -13.54 -5.93 10.28
C ASP A 140 -13.00 -4.64 10.89
N ASP A 141 -12.39 -4.75 12.06
CA ASP A 141 -11.75 -3.69 12.82
C ASP A 141 -10.20 -3.79 12.80
N PHE A 142 -9.62 -4.31 11.71
CA PHE A 142 -8.17 -4.37 11.56
C PHE A 142 -7.55 -2.99 11.82
N ALA A 143 -6.55 -2.96 12.71
CA ALA A 143 -5.86 -1.73 13.12
C ALA A 143 -4.33 -1.95 13.15
N GLY A 144 -3.57 -0.89 13.32
CA GLY A 144 -2.11 -0.96 13.41
C GLY A 144 -1.59 -1.91 14.50
N GLU A 145 -2.41 -2.17 15.53
CA GLU A 145 -2.13 -3.18 16.56
C GLU A 145 -2.12 -4.62 16.01
N ASP A 146 -2.80 -4.87 14.90
CA ASP A 146 -2.87 -6.16 14.22
C ASP A 146 -1.75 -6.33 13.18
N ALA A 147 -1.04 -5.26 12.87
CA ALA A 147 0.04 -5.28 11.90
C ALA A 147 1.08 -6.37 12.22
N TRP A 148 1.46 -7.09 11.18
CA TRP A 148 2.43 -8.20 11.25
C TRP A 148 1.93 -9.42 12.02
N MET A 149 0.63 -9.62 12.15
CA MET A 149 0.08 -10.85 12.69
C MET A 149 0.38 -12.03 11.75
N GLY A 150 0.81 -13.17 12.34
CA GLY A 150 1.19 -14.37 11.59
C GLY A 150 0.00 -15.28 11.32
N LEU A 151 -0.26 -15.58 10.04
CA LEU A 151 -1.28 -16.55 9.64
C LEU A 151 -0.74 -17.97 9.61
N LEU A 152 0.48 -18.13 9.09
CA LEU A 152 1.18 -19.40 8.97
C LEU A 152 2.68 -19.16 9.15
N ALA A 153 3.36 -20.03 9.87
CA ALA A 153 4.80 -19.98 10.03
C ALA A 153 5.41 -21.38 10.11
N ARG A 154 6.73 -21.46 9.96
CA ARG A 154 7.52 -22.66 10.19
C ARG A 154 8.60 -22.35 11.21
N LYS A 155 8.61 -23.06 12.35
CA LYS A 155 9.62 -22.91 13.40
C LYS A 155 10.99 -23.36 12.91
N GLY A 156 12.02 -22.67 13.37
CA GLY A 156 13.39 -23.01 13.08
C GLY A 156 14.30 -21.82 13.20
N LYS A 157 15.59 -22.05 12.99
CA LYS A 157 16.58 -20.99 12.88
C LYS A 157 17.05 -20.91 11.44
N CYS A 158 17.06 -19.72 10.88
CA CYS A 158 17.78 -19.38 9.68
C CYS A 158 18.80 -18.29 10.03
N GLU A 159 20.06 -18.50 9.69
CA GLU A 159 21.12 -17.51 9.87
C GLU A 159 21.48 -17.00 8.48
N THR A 160 21.22 -15.72 8.25
CA THR A 160 21.70 -15.01 7.07
C THR A 160 23.01 -14.31 7.40
N MET A 161 23.67 -13.72 6.42
CA MET A 161 24.91 -12.95 6.64
C MET A 161 24.71 -11.74 7.59
N THR A 162 23.48 -11.30 7.80
CA THR A 162 23.16 -10.07 8.53
C THR A 162 22.33 -10.28 9.81
N GLU A 163 21.55 -11.36 9.91
CA GLU A 163 20.65 -11.57 11.04
C GLU A 163 20.35 -13.06 11.30
N THR A 164 19.88 -13.34 12.51
CA THR A 164 19.36 -14.66 12.91
C THR A 164 17.84 -14.55 13.06
N ARG A 165 17.09 -15.36 12.32
CA ARG A 165 15.64 -15.45 12.44
C ARG A 165 15.23 -16.73 13.18
N LYS A 166 14.11 -16.69 13.91
CA LYS A 166 13.56 -17.82 14.65
C LYS A 166 12.53 -18.63 13.84
N CYS A 167 12.14 -18.17 12.68
CA CYS A 167 11.31 -18.90 11.72
C CYS A 167 12.06 -19.09 10.40
N THR A 168 11.80 -20.19 9.71
CA THR A 168 12.32 -20.47 8.36
C THR A 168 11.30 -20.15 7.28
N MET A 169 10.06 -19.88 7.66
CA MET A 169 8.99 -19.40 6.79
C MET A 169 7.96 -18.67 7.64
N SER A 170 7.39 -17.58 7.13
CA SER A 170 6.24 -16.90 7.73
C SER A 170 5.36 -16.25 6.66
N LEU A 171 4.05 -16.32 6.88
CA LEU A 171 3.02 -15.58 6.17
C LEU A 171 2.36 -14.64 7.17
N ALA A 172 2.54 -13.34 7.00
CA ALA A 172 2.05 -12.31 7.91
C ALA A 172 1.21 -11.28 7.16
N VAL A 173 0.28 -10.63 7.86
CA VAL A 173 -0.48 -9.49 7.34
C VAL A 173 0.22 -8.20 7.75
N SER A 174 0.63 -7.38 6.78
CA SER A 174 1.32 -6.11 7.01
C SER A 174 0.38 -5.05 7.62
N ASN A 175 0.94 -3.91 8.02
CA ASN A 175 0.16 -2.73 8.42
C ASN A 175 -0.73 -2.17 7.30
N CYS A 176 -0.39 -2.46 6.05
CA CYS A 176 -1.15 -2.06 4.85
C CYS A 176 -2.11 -3.15 4.36
N LYS A 177 -2.36 -4.18 5.17
CA LYS A 177 -3.23 -5.32 4.85
C LYS A 177 -2.75 -6.18 3.68
N GLU A 178 -1.50 -6.06 3.27
CA GLU A 178 -0.86 -6.97 2.34
C GLU A 178 -0.38 -8.22 3.07
N LEU A 179 -0.22 -9.31 2.34
CA LEU A 179 0.47 -10.48 2.86
C LEU A 179 1.96 -10.38 2.52
N GLN A 180 2.81 -10.56 3.51
CA GLN A 180 4.22 -10.84 3.30
C GLN A 180 4.46 -12.33 3.52
N PHE A 181 4.94 -13.00 2.50
CA PHE A 181 5.43 -14.36 2.58
C PHE A 181 6.95 -14.35 2.58
N LEU A 182 7.54 -14.77 3.67
CA LEU A 182 8.98 -14.94 3.82
C LEU A 182 9.29 -16.43 3.87
N THR A 183 10.30 -16.90 3.15
CA THR A 183 10.79 -18.28 3.28
C THR A 183 12.29 -18.36 3.08
N ALA A 184 12.93 -19.24 3.84
CA ALA A 184 14.32 -19.58 3.66
C ALA A 184 14.43 -20.71 2.63
N ASN A 185 15.31 -20.52 1.65
CA ASN A 185 15.61 -21.50 0.63
C ASN A 185 16.11 -22.81 1.24
N ALA A 186 15.71 -23.93 0.69
CA ALA A 186 16.12 -25.27 1.16
C ALA A 186 17.50 -25.71 0.63
N ASP A 187 18.22 -24.85 -0.06
CA ASP A 187 19.60 -25.07 -0.47
C ASP A 187 20.60 -24.86 0.70
N ASP A 188 21.89 -24.97 0.41
CA ASP A 188 22.93 -24.81 1.42
C ASP A 188 23.16 -23.35 1.86
N SER A 189 22.62 -22.35 1.12
CA SER A 189 22.74 -20.93 1.46
C SER A 189 21.78 -20.52 2.56
N HIS A 190 20.58 -21.14 2.59
CA HIS A 190 19.47 -20.76 3.48
C HIS A 190 19.12 -19.28 3.40
N GLU A 191 19.34 -18.63 2.26
CA GLU A 191 18.92 -17.26 2.03
C GLU A 191 17.42 -17.14 2.16
N MET A 192 16.98 -16.03 2.76
CA MET A 192 15.55 -15.73 2.90
C MET A 192 15.14 -14.76 1.80
N ASP A 193 14.00 -15.03 1.23
CA ASP A 193 13.36 -14.18 0.25
C ASP A 193 11.92 -13.85 0.64
N SER A 194 11.37 -12.79 0.05
CA SER A 194 10.01 -12.32 0.35
C SER A 194 9.20 -12.14 -0.92
N ALA A 195 7.97 -12.65 -0.88
CA ALA A 195 6.94 -12.34 -1.85
C ALA A 195 5.80 -11.57 -1.17
N TRP A 196 5.19 -10.65 -1.92
CA TRP A 196 4.11 -9.82 -1.42
C TRP A 196 2.83 -10.05 -2.19
N SER A 197 1.69 -9.89 -1.52
CA SER A 197 0.38 -9.92 -2.17
C SER A 197 -0.11 -8.52 -2.51
N VAL A 198 -1.29 -8.46 -3.13
CA VAL A 198 -2.11 -7.24 -3.17
C VAL A 198 -2.67 -6.92 -1.78
N SER A 199 -3.01 -5.65 -1.52
CA SER A 199 -3.69 -5.24 -0.29
C SER A 199 -5.07 -5.90 -0.18
N MET A 200 -5.37 -6.47 0.98
CA MET A 200 -6.71 -6.96 1.36
C MET A 200 -7.50 -5.77 1.93
N ASP A 201 -7.92 -4.86 1.08
CA ASP A 201 -8.42 -3.54 1.45
C ASP A 201 -9.59 -3.55 2.45
N LYS A 202 -10.43 -4.61 2.42
CA LYS A 202 -11.66 -4.66 3.20
C LYS A 202 -11.59 -5.65 4.36
N GLY A 203 -11.82 -5.15 5.58
CA GLY A 203 -12.03 -5.97 6.77
C GLY A 203 -13.40 -6.65 6.76
N GLY A 204 -13.55 -7.70 7.57
CA GLY A 204 -14.79 -8.47 7.69
C GLY A 204 -15.12 -9.36 6.49
N VAL A 205 -14.23 -9.45 5.51
CA VAL A 205 -14.41 -10.19 4.27
C VAL A 205 -13.54 -11.45 4.26
N TRP A 206 -14.07 -12.52 3.68
CA TRP A 206 -13.34 -13.75 3.43
C TRP A 206 -12.43 -13.62 2.22
N TYR A 207 -11.23 -14.16 2.33
CA TYR A 207 -10.23 -14.22 1.28
C TYR A 207 -9.75 -15.66 1.06
N HIS A 208 -9.66 -16.08 -0.18
CA HIS A 208 -8.87 -17.23 -0.60
C HIS A 208 -7.45 -16.76 -0.92
N ILE A 209 -6.51 -17.19 -0.12
CA ILE A 209 -5.08 -16.88 -0.28
C ILE A 209 -4.43 -18.12 -0.87
N ALA A 210 -3.64 -17.97 -1.94
CA ALA A 210 -2.83 -19.04 -2.48
C ALA A 210 -1.40 -18.56 -2.73
N ILE A 211 -0.42 -19.35 -2.30
CA ILE A 211 1.01 -19.13 -2.56
C ILE A 211 1.47 -20.36 -3.34
N VAL A 212 1.96 -20.13 -4.56
CA VAL A 212 2.37 -21.17 -5.48
C VAL A 212 3.84 -21.00 -5.80
N SER A 213 4.63 -22.04 -5.57
CA SER A 213 6.02 -22.11 -6.01
C SER A 213 6.21 -23.28 -6.97
N ASP A 214 6.84 -23.03 -8.09
CA ASP A 214 7.26 -24.07 -9.05
C ASP A 214 8.64 -24.69 -8.75
N GLY A 215 9.21 -24.33 -7.60
CA GLY A 215 10.55 -24.72 -7.18
C GLY A 215 11.62 -23.70 -7.58
N HIS A 216 11.27 -22.62 -8.28
CA HIS A 216 12.18 -21.56 -8.71
C HIS A 216 11.61 -20.17 -8.37
N THR A 217 10.34 -19.95 -8.60
CA THR A 217 9.65 -18.69 -8.35
C THR A 217 8.50 -18.88 -7.38
N ILE A 218 8.03 -17.80 -6.78
CA ILE A 218 6.88 -17.76 -5.90
C ILE A 218 5.88 -16.73 -6.43
N SER A 219 4.64 -17.19 -6.67
CA SER A 219 3.51 -16.31 -6.98
C SER A 219 2.52 -16.28 -5.82
N THR A 220 2.05 -15.11 -5.45
CA THR A 220 1.02 -14.91 -4.43
C THR A 220 -0.29 -14.48 -5.06
N PHE A 221 -1.39 -15.09 -4.59
CA PHE A 221 -2.73 -14.81 -5.09
C PHE A 221 -3.67 -14.50 -3.93
N VAL A 222 -4.52 -13.52 -4.14
CA VAL A 222 -5.66 -13.22 -3.25
C VAL A 222 -6.93 -13.24 -4.11
N ASN A 223 -7.87 -14.12 -3.78
CA ASN A 223 -9.11 -14.32 -4.55
C ASN A 223 -8.87 -14.54 -6.05
N GLY A 224 -7.84 -15.35 -6.38
CA GLY A 224 -7.47 -15.64 -7.77
C GLY A 224 -6.71 -14.55 -8.49
N CYS A 225 -6.56 -13.37 -7.90
CA CYS A 225 -5.82 -12.25 -8.46
C CYS A 225 -4.35 -12.33 -8.06
N GLU A 226 -3.47 -12.44 -9.05
CA GLU A 226 -2.03 -12.51 -8.83
C GLU A 226 -1.46 -11.14 -8.49
N ALA A 227 -0.60 -11.10 -7.47
CA ALA A 227 0.21 -9.93 -7.20
C ALA A 227 1.38 -9.86 -8.20
N PHE A 228 1.63 -8.66 -8.72
CA PHE A 228 2.72 -8.43 -9.69
C PHE A 228 3.95 -7.79 -9.05
N ARG A 229 3.99 -7.77 -7.74
CA ARG A 229 5.11 -7.24 -6.99
C ARG A 229 6.04 -8.36 -6.60
N ASP A 230 6.92 -8.72 -7.53
CA ASP A 230 8.01 -9.63 -7.25
C ASP A 230 9.26 -8.84 -6.86
N TYR A 231 9.65 -8.96 -5.60
CA TYR A 231 11.01 -8.65 -5.21
C TYR A 231 11.83 -9.94 -5.35
N GLU A 232 12.43 -10.11 -6.54
CA GLU A 232 13.60 -10.94 -6.80
C GLU A 232 13.61 -12.35 -6.17
N SER A 233 12.66 -13.21 -6.56
CA SER A 233 12.69 -14.62 -6.16
C SER A 233 13.17 -15.54 -7.27
N ASP A 234 14.23 -15.17 -7.98
CA ASP A 234 14.65 -15.87 -9.19
C ASP A 234 15.13 -17.31 -8.99
N GLU A 235 15.40 -17.78 -7.76
CA GLU A 235 15.91 -19.13 -7.53
C GLU A 235 15.51 -19.76 -6.18
N MET A 236 14.28 -19.58 -5.72
CA MET A 236 13.80 -20.13 -4.45
C MET A 236 13.51 -21.62 -4.52
N GLN A 237 14.39 -22.45 -3.98
CA GLN A 237 14.22 -23.91 -3.96
C GLN A 237 13.57 -24.41 -2.65
N GLY A 238 12.24 -24.49 -2.62
CA GLY A 238 11.50 -25.06 -1.51
C GLY A 238 11.52 -24.23 -0.24
N MET A 239 11.45 -24.90 0.92
CA MET A 239 11.46 -24.29 2.26
C MET A 239 12.48 -24.99 3.13
N PHE A 240 13.35 -24.25 3.79
CA PHE A 240 14.30 -24.83 4.72
C PHE A 240 13.61 -25.45 5.95
N ALA A 241 13.94 -26.71 6.22
CA ALA A 241 13.50 -27.43 7.42
C ALA A 241 14.65 -27.47 8.42
N SER A 242 14.60 -26.64 9.46
CA SER A 242 15.61 -26.63 10.53
C SER A 242 15.67 -28.01 11.20
N PRO A 243 16.88 -28.58 11.43
CA PRO A 243 17.02 -29.88 12.10
C PRO A 243 16.44 -29.93 13.54
N ASP A 244 16.44 -28.79 14.22
CA ASP A 244 16.02 -28.69 15.63
C ASP A 244 14.53 -28.35 15.80
N ALA A 245 13.85 -28.03 14.68
CA ALA A 245 12.45 -27.63 14.67
C ALA A 245 11.85 -28.01 13.31
N GLY A 246 10.97 -27.21 12.75
CA GLY A 246 10.36 -27.43 11.44
C GLY A 246 8.85 -27.55 11.53
N GLN A 247 8.32 -27.48 12.75
CA GLN A 247 6.88 -27.48 13.01
C GLN A 247 6.22 -26.28 12.32
N PHE A 248 5.10 -26.54 11.66
CA PHE A 248 4.23 -25.49 11.17
C PHE A 248 3.37 -24.94 12.29
N VAL A 249 3.17 -23.63 12.30
CA VAL A 249 2.34 -22.89 13.24
C VAL A 249 1.25 -22.19 12.45
N VAL A 250 0.01 -22.37 12.85
CA VAL A 250 -1.15 -21.71 12.23
C VAL A 250 -1.79 -20.76 13.24
N GLY A 251 -2.00 -19.52 12.86
CA GLY A 251 -2.58 -18.48 13.69
C GLY A 251 -1.59 -17.76 14.61
N GLY A 252 -0.29 -17.86 14.33
CA GLY A 252 0.76 -17.16 15.05
C GLY A 252 2.14 -17.36 14.46
N TYR A 253 3.12 -16.58 14.92
CA TYR A 253 4.55 -16.82 14.67
C TYR A 253 5.43 -16.08 15.66
N ASP A 254 6.64 -16.59 15.88
CA ASP A 254 7.69 -15.96 16.67
C ASP A 254 8.82 -15.49 15.73
N ASN A 255 8.89 -14.20 15.46
CA ASN A 255 9.96 -13.61 14.65
C ASN A 255 11.20 -13.19 15.48
N GLY A 256 11.22 -13.54 16.77
CA GLY A 256 12.31 -13.19 17.68
C GLY A 256 12.16 -11.85 18.40
N ILE A 257 11.21 -11.03 18.00
CA ILE A 257 10.94 -9.72 18.60
C ILE A 257 9.69 -9.78 19.45
N SER A 258 8.64 -10.46 18.96
CA SER A 258 7.35 -10.62 19.65
C SER A 258 6.55 -11.76 19.01
N ASP A 259 5.75 -12.44 19.81
CA ASP A 259 4.78 -13.41 19.33
C ASP A 259 3.57 -12.66 18.77
N HIS A 260 3.32 -12.79 17.48
CA HIS A 260 2.20 -12.14 16.79
C HIS A 260 1.13 -13.17 16.45
N HIS A 261 0.07 -13.22 17.23
CA HIS A 261 -1.07 -14.09 16.97
C HIS A 261 -2.03 -13.47 15.98
N ALA A 262 -2.57 -14.29 15.07
CA ALA A 262 -3.58 -13.85 14.12
C ALA A 262 -4.90 -13.51 14.82
N ARG A 263 -5.60 -12.52 14.26
CA ARG A 263 -7.01 -12.21 14.52
C ARG A 263 -7.82 -12.48 13.25
N GLY A 264 -9.14 -12.49 13.37
CA GLY A 264 -10.06 -12.80 12.28
C GLY A 264 -10.62 -14.21 12.35
N ALA A 265 -10.73 -14.91 11.25
CA ALA A 265 -11.17 -16.30 11.24
C ALA A 265 -10.44 -17.14 10.19
N LEU A 266 -10.26 -18.43 10.50
CA LEU A 266 -9.76 -19.43 9.56
C LEU A 266 -10.84 -20.47 9.29
N GLN A 267 -11.05 -20.81 8.02
CA GLN A 267 -11.92 -21.92 7.63
C GLN A 267 -11.10 -23.17 7.29
N GLN A 268 -10.07 -23.04 6.48
CA GLN A 268 -9.24 -24.17 6.04
C GLN A 268 -7.82 -23.71 5.71
N VAL A 269 -6.85 -24.58 5.94
CA VAL A 269 -5.46 -24.43 5.47
C VAL A 269 -5.04 -25.74 4.80
N ARG A 270 -4.57 -25.66 3.56
CA ARG A 270 -4.07 -26.80 2.81
C ARG A 270 -2.65 -26.53 2.28
N ILE A 271 -1.77 -27.50 2.43
CA ILE A 271 -0.41 -27.49 1.85
C ILE A 271 -0.27 -28.67 0.92
N SER A 272 0.08 -28.40 -0.33
CA SER A 272 0.35 -29.41 -1.36
C SER A 272 1.82 -29.37 -1.76
N ALA A 273 2.43 -30.53 -1.94
CA ALA A 273 3.83 -30.68 -2.37
C ALA A 273 3.94 -30.67 -3.92
N ALA A 274 3.26 -29.73 -4.54
CA ALA A 274 3.30 -29.47 -5.97
C ALA A 274 2.76 -28.07 -6.28
N PRO A 275 3.21 -27.42 -7.37
CA PRO A 275 2.54 -26.24 -7.91
C PRO A 275 1.20 -26.64 -8.53
N LEU A 276 0.10 -26.22 -7.94
CA LEU A 276 -1.24 -26.51 -8.43
C LEU A 276 -1.73 -25.43 -9.38
N ASP A 277 -2.40 -25.84 -10.46
CA ASP A 277 -3.19 -24.92 -11.27
C ASP A 277 -4.42 -24.42 -10.49
N LYS A 278 -4.93 -23.22 -10.81
CA LYS A 278 -6.13 -22.65 -10.17
C LYS A 278 -7.32 -23.61 -10.14
N SER A 279 -7.51 -24.40 -11.20
CA SER A 279 -8.58 -25.42 -11.27
C SER A 279 -8.47 -26.55 -10.23
N GLN A 280 -7.34 -26.65 -9.54
CA GLN A 280 -7.05 -27.65 -8.52
C GLN A 280 -7.07 -27.06 -7.09
N TRP A 281 -7.30 -25.75 -6.96
CA TRP A 281 -7.37 -25.08 -5.68
C TRP A 281 -8.62 -25.47 -4.89
N LEU A 282 -8.65 -25.12 -3.60
CA LEU A 282 -9.82 -25.30 -2.72
C LEU A 282 -11.05 -24.61 -3.30
N ILE A 283 -10.83 -23.44 -3.87
CA ILE A 283 -11.83 -22.66 -4.63
C ILE A 283 -11.27 -22.47 -6.03
N PRO A 284 -11.68 -23.30 -7.02
CA PRO A 284 -11.13 -23.24 -8.39
C PRO A 284 -11.37 -21.93 -9.13
N ASP A 285 -12.50 -21.27 -8.85
CA ASP A 285 -12.85 -19.94 -9.38
C ASP A 285 -13.18 -19.02 -8.19
N PRO A 286 -12.15 -18.48 -7.50
CA PRO A 286 -12.38 -17.66 -6.31
C PRO A 286 -13.24 -16.42 -6.59
N GLU A 287 -13.19 -15.85 -7.79
CA GLU A 287 -13.98 -14.69 -8.19
C GLU A 287 -15.49 -14.94 -8.12
N ASN A 288 -15.93 -16.20 -8.27
CA ASN A 288 -17.35 -16.56 -8.20
C ASN A 288 -17.88 -16.67 -6.77
N TYR A 289 -17.00 -16.67 -5.77
CA TYR A 289 -17.39 -16.78 -4.36
C TYR A 289 -17.40 -15.44 -3.63
N ILE A 290 -17.25 -14.36 -4.36
CA ILE A 290 -17.12 -13.03 -3.79
C ILE A 290 -18.40 -12.28 -4.00
N ASP A 291 -19.06 -11.91 -2.89
CA ASP A 291 -20.15 -10.96 -2.87
C ASP A 291 -19.70 -9.61 -3.43
N GLU A 292 -20.61 -8.81 -3.94
CA GLU A 292 -20.35 -7.50 -4.52
C GLU A 292 -19.47 -6.66 -3.59
N TYR A 293 -18.21 -6.44 -4.02
CA TYR A 293 -17.24 -5.63 -3.30
C TYR A 293 -17.41 -4.16 -3.70
N GLY A 294 -18.15 -3.44 -2.90
CA GLY A 294 -18.46 -2.05 -3.16
C GLY A 294 -19.50 -1.88 -4.28
N GLU A 295 -20.05 -0.70 -4.38
CA GLU A 295 -20.98 -0.36 -5.44
C GLU A 295 -20.21 0.12 -6.68
N ASN A 296 -20.41 -0.53 -7.82
CA ASN A 296 -19.86 -0.13 -9.12
C ASN A 296 -20.66 1.04 -9.72
N LEU A 297 -20.80 2.11 -8.95
CA LEU A 297 -21.46 3.31 -9.40
C LEU A 297 -20.61 4.03 -10.47
N PRO A 298 -21.22 4.50 -11.55
CA PRO A 298 -20.50 5.34 -12.51
C PRO A 298 -20.08 6.65 -11.84
N PHE A 299 -18.97 7.23 -12.31
CA PHE A 299 -18.54 8.54 -11.81
C PHE A 299 -19.62 9.59 -12.08
N THR A 300 -19.94 10.36 -11.06
CA THR A 300 -20.83 11.50 -11.17
C THR A 300 -20.44 12.58 -10.16
N ASN A 301 -20.47 13.81 -10.58
CA ASN A 301 -20.45 14.93 -9.64
C ASN A 301 -21.80 15.04 -8.94
N LEU A 302 -21.81 15.18 -7.63
CA LEU A 302 -23.04 15.27 -6.84
C LEU A 302 -23.74 16.64 -6.99
N SER A 303 -23.02 17.65 -7.46
CA SER A 303 -23.57 18.96 -7.79
C SER A 303 -23.37 19.27 -9.28
N LYS A 304 -24.32 20.02 -9.87
CA LYS A 304 -24.23 20.45 -11.28
C LYS A 304 -23.16 21.49 -11.53
N THR A 305 -22.70 22.16 -10.49
CA THR A 305 -21.75 23.27 -10.57
C THR A 305 -20.42 22.97 -9.91
N SER A 306 -20.28 21.80 -9.25
CA SER A 306 -19.00 21.36 -8.67
C SER A 306 -17.97 21.06 -9.76
N TYR A 307 -16.71 21.10 -9.38
CA TYR A 307 -15.54 20.79 -10.21
C TYR A 307 -14.54 19.97 -9.42
N ASN A 308 -13.62 19.27 -10.08
CA ASN A 308 -12.69 18.37 -9.45
C ASN A 308 -11.23 18.84 -9.59
N VAL A 309 -10.48 18.75 -8.50
CA VAL A 309 -9.02 18.62 -8.53
C VAL A 309 -8.69 17.14 -8.39
N ILE A 310 -7.93 16.59 -9.32
CA ILE A 310 -7.61 15.17 -9.37
C ILE A 310 -6.16 15.00 -8.95
N PHE A 311 -5.94 14.17 -7.92
CA PHE A 311 -4.60 13.82 -7.47
C PHE A 311 -4.26 12.41 -7.92
N LEU A 312 -3.08 12.27 -8.52
CA LEU A 312 -2.53 11.01 -9.01
C LEU A 312 -1.53 10.50 -7.96
N PRO A 313 -1.92 9.52 -7.14
CA PRO A 313 -1.01 8.90 -6.19
C PRO A 313 0.11 8.13 -6.90
N ASP A 314 0.94 7.48 -6.13
CA ASP A 314 2.08 6.67 -6.51
C ASP A 314 1.71 5.66 -7.62
N ILE A 315 2.22 5.88 -8.84
CA ILE A 315 1.87 5.08 -10.01
C ILE A 315 3.00 4.14 -10.46
N GLN A 316 4.12 4.13 -9.76
CA GLN A 316 5.34 3.43 -10.17
C GLN A 316 5.12 1.94 -10.45
N ASN A 317 4.36 1.23 -9.61
CA ASN A 317 4.08 -0.20 -9.84
C ASN A 317 3.24 -0.42 -11.10
N ALA A 318 2.24 0.43 -11.35
CA ALA A 318 1.47 0.36 -12.58
C ALA A 318 2.33 0.74 -13.80
N THR A 319 3.20 1.73 -13.68
CA THR A 319 4.13 2.16 -14.74
C THR A 319 5.07 1.03 -15.15
N GLU A 320 5.57 0.25 -14.19
CA GLU A 320 6.44 -0.89 -14.45
C GLU A 320 5.66 -2.11 -14.97
N PHE A 321 4.63 -2.55 -14.25
CA PHE A 321 4.02 -3.87 -14.48
C PHE A 321 2.74 -3.82 -15.31
N ARG A 322 2.00 -2.70 -15.33
CA ARG A 322 0.66 -2.58 -15.94
C ARG A 322 0.40 -1.21 -16.58
N PRO A 323 1.28 -0.69 -17.45
CA PRO A 323 1.14 0.68 -17.98
C PRO A 323 -0.16 0.90 -18.76
N GLN A 324 -0.76 -0.17 -19.29
CA GLN A 324 -2.05 -0.10 -20.01
C GLN A 324 -3.21 0.35 -19.11
N VAL A 325 -3.14 0.04 -17.82
CA VAL A 325 -4.12 0.52 -16.82
C VAL A 325 -4.11 2.04 -16.75
N LEU A 326 -2.92 2.64 -16.72
CA LEU A 326 -2.73 4.10 -16.70
C LEU A 326 -3.19 4.75 -18.01
N TYR A 327 -2.82 4.17 -19.16
CA TYR A 327 -3.21 4.71 -20.48
C TYR A 327 -4.72 4.72 -20.64
N THR A 328 -5.38 3.62 -20.24
CA THR A 328 -6.84 3.52 -20.28
C THR A 328 -7.49 4.53 -19.34
N ALA A 329 -6.96 4.71 -18.13
CA ALA A 329 -7.46 5.69 -17.17
C ALA A 329 -7.32 7.13 -17.68
N ALA A 330 -6.18 7.49 -18.27
CA ALA A 330 -5.96 8.81 -18.85
C ALA A 330 -6.91 9.09 -20.01
N GLN A 331 -7.12 8.11 -20.90
CA GLN A 331 -8.09 8.23 -22.01
C GLN A 331 -9.51 8.39 -21.48
N TRP A 332 -9.90 7.61 -20.45
CA TRP A 332 -11.21 7.74 -19.83
C TRP A 332 -11.43 9.15 -19.26
N LEU A 333 -10.43 9.74 -18.60
CA LEU A 333 -10.52 11.11 -18.08
C LEU A 333 -10.73 12.12 -19.21
N SER A 334 -10.04 11.96 -20.35
CA SER A 334 -10.21 12.80 -21.54
C SER A 334 -11.63 12.67 -22.11
N ASP A 335 -12.12 11.45 -22.26
CA ASP A 335 -13.44 11.16 -22.85
C ASP A 335 -14.60 11.62 -21.94
N ASN A 336 -14.38 11.63 -20.61
CA ASN A 336 -15.40 11.98 -19.62
C ASN A 336 -15.20 13.37 -18.99
N ARG A 337 -14.37 14.23 -19.59
CA ARG A 337 -14.04 15.55 -19.04
C ARG A 337 -15.26 16.42 -18.69
N ASP A 338 -16.32 16.35 -19.49
CA ASP A 338 -17.53 17.15 -19.27
C ASP A 338 -18.36 16.62 -18.05
N THR A 339 -18.26 15.34 -17.75
CA THR A 339 -18.88 14.73 -16.55
C THR A 339 -18.03 15.00 -15.32
N VAL A 340 -16.72 14.73 -15.40
CA VAL A 340 -15.76 14.88 -14.32
C VAL A 340 -15.51 16.35 -13.99
N ARG A 341 -15.48 17.21 -15.00
CA ARG A 341 -15.15 18.64 -14.87
C ARG A 341 -13.85 18.88 -14.12
N PRO A 342 -12.72 18.36 -14.63
CA PRO A 342 -11.41 18.52 -14.00
C PRO A 342 -10.95 19.99 -14.14
N ALA A 343 -10.66 20.61 -13.00
CA ALA A 343 -10.08 21.95 -12.91
C ALA A 343 -8.55 21.90 -12.92
N ALA A 344 -7.97 20.85 -12.34
CA ALA A 344 -6.54 20.59 -12.34
C ALA A 344 -6.27 19.09 -12.11
N ILE A 345 -5.10 18.61 -12.60
CA ILE A 345 -4.56 17.29 -12.30
C ILE A 345 -3.18 17.48 -11.66
N VAL A 346 -2.92 16.78 -10.56
CA VAL A 346 -1.68 16.94 -9.77
C VAL A 346 -1.13 15.56 -9.40
N SER A 347 0.13 15.30 -9.77
CA SER A 347 0.87 14.12 -9.33
C SER A 347 1.28 14.23 -7.86
N LEU A 348 1.35 13.10 -7.17
CA LEU A 348 1.87 13.03 -5.80
C LEU A 348 3.27 12.39 -5.72
N GLY A 349 3.90 12.10 -6.87
CA GLY A 349 5.26 11.55 -6.95
C GLY A 349 5.27 10.05 -7.24
N ASP A 350 6.45 9.45 -7.14
CA ASP A 350 6.74 8.05 -7.46
C ASP A 350 6.13 7.60 -8.79
N THR A 351 6.70 8.17 -9.83
CA THR A 351 6.26 7.99 -11.22
C THR A 351 6.79 6.69 -11.82
N VAL A 352 8.02 6.31 -11.45
CA VAL A 352 8.69 5.08 -11.83
C VAL A 352 9.12 4.30 -10.60
N ASN A 353 9.24 2.99 -10.71
CA ASN A 353 9.74 2.13 -9.61
C ASN A 353 11.27 2.11 -9.59
N THR A 354 11.88 2.12 -10.77
CA THR A 354 13.33 2.09 -10.95
C THR A 354 13.78 3.25 -11.84
N TYR A 355 14.37 4.30 -11.24
CA TYR A 355 14.78 5.51 -11.97
C TYR A 355 15.73 5.24 -13.15
N SER A 356 16.53 4.19 -13.10
CA SER A 356 17.49 3.84 -14.15
C SER A 356 16.90 3.03 -15.30
N ASP A 357 15.61 2.69 -15.26
CA ASP A 357 14.93 1.95 -16.32
C ASP A 357 14.25 2.90 -17.32
N PRO A 358 14.76 3.02 -18.57
CA PRO A 358 14.18 3.93 -19.55
C PRO A 358 12.78 3.52 -20.01
N GLU A 359 12.39 2.23 -19.95
CA GLU A 359 11.07 1.77 -20.36
C GLU A 359 9.99 2.32 -19.42
N GLN A 360 10.27 2.37 -18.12
CA GLN A 360 9.34 2.96 -17.15
C GLN A 360 9.13 4.46 -17.40
N TRP A 361 10.18 5.20 -17.76
CA TRP A 361 10.04 6.63 -18.13
C TRP A 361 9.26 6.82 -19.42
N ASP A 362 9.43 5.98 -20.44
CA ASP A 362 8.65 6.01 -21.67
C ASP A 362 7.17 5.72 -21.40
N ASN A 363 6.87 4.76 -20.53
CA ASN A 363 5.52 4.46 -20.05
C ASN A 363 4.90 5.66 -19.32
N ALA A 364 5.63 6.25 -18.38
CA ALA A 364 5.20 7.45 -17.66
C ALA A 364 4.92 8.62 -18.60
N LEU A 365 5.85 8.93 -19.52
CA LEU A 365 5.66 10.00 -20.50
C LEU A 365 4.45 9.75 -21.40
N THR A 366 4.19 8.51 -21.78
CA THR A 366 2.99 8.14 -22.56
C THR A 366 1.71 8.45 -21.78
N PHE A 367 1.68 8.10 -20.49
CA PHE A 367 0.57 8.39 -19.60
C PHE A 367 0.35 9.90 -19.43
N TYR A 368 1.39 10.67 -19.08
CA TYR A 368 1.27 12.11 -18.86
C TYR A 368 0.95 12.89 -20.14
N ASN A 369 1.50 12.48 -21.29
CA ASN A 369 1.14 13.06 -22.58
C ASN A 369 -0.34 12.80 -22.95
N THR A 370 -0.89 11.65 -22.54
CA THR A 370 -2.31 11.36 -22.70
C THR A 370 -3.15 12.23 -21.76
N LEU A 371 -2.72 12.45 -20.52
CA LEU A 371 -3.40 13.34 -19.57
C LEU A 371 -3.46 14.79 -20.06
N GLU A 372 -2.44 15.30 -20.81
CA GLU A 372 -2.50 16.63 -21.39
C GLU A 372 -3.74 16.82 -22.31
N THR A 373 -4.28 15.73 -22.89
CA THR A 373 -5.49 15.78 -23.74
C THR A 373 -6.77 16.10 -22.98
N VAL A 374 -6.77 15.95 -21.64
CA VAL A 374 -7.88 16.34 -20.77
C VAL A 374 -8.13 17.85 -20.87
N GLY A 375 -7.06 18.63 -21.08
CA GLY A 375 -7.13 20.07 -21.38
C GLY A 375 -7.34 20.95 -20.13
N CYS A 376 -6.94 20.47 -18.96
CA CYS A 376 -6.81 21.28 -17.74
C CYS A 376 -5.34 21.40 -17.33
N PRO A 377 -4.97 22.34 -16.45
CA PRO A 377 -3.64 22.44 -15.87
C PRO A 377 -3.19 21.12 -15.24
N LEU A 378 -1.95 20.73 -15.52
CA LEU A 378 -1.33 19.49 -15.06
C LEU A 378 0.00 19.81 -14.36
N LEU A 379 0.19 19.33 -13.13
CA LEU A 379 1.42 19.46 -12.38
C LEU A 379 1.98 18.09 -12.04
N GLN A 380 3.23 17.84 -12.45
CA GLN A 380 3.98 16.64 -12.11
C GLN A 380 5.00 16.97 -11.02
N GLN A 381 5.23 16.05 -10.08
CA GLN A 381 6.26 16.14 -9.05
C GLN A 381 6.98 14.80 -8.87
N PRO A 382 8.24 14.80 -8.39
CA PRO A 382 8.97 13.56 -8.11
C PRO A 382 8.65 12.98 -6.74
N GLY A 383 8.79 11.63 -6.62
CA GLY A 383 8.89 10.91 -5.36
C GLY A 383 10.29 10.30 -5.16
N ASN A 384 10.46 9.49 -4.11
CA ASN A 384 11.79 8.95 -3.77
C ASN A 384 12.33 7.94 -4.81
N HIS A 385 11.47 7.25 -5.53
CA HIS A 385 11.84 6.35 -6.61
C HIS A 385 12.29 7.08 -7.89
N ASP A 386 11.90 8.34 -8.05
CA ASP A 386 12.20 9.17 -9.22
C ASP A 386 13.58 9.83 -9.15
N TYR A 387 14.21 9.91 -7.96
CA TYR A 387 15.53 10.53 -7.80
C TYR A 387 16.65 9.57 -8.15
N GLY A 388 17.52 10.00 -9.03
CA GLY A 388 18.71 9.29 -9.45
C GLY A 388 19.28 9.96 -10.69
N ASP A 389 20.56 10.36 -10.65
CA ASP A 389 21.21 11.15 -11.70
C ASP A 389 20.32 12.32 -12.16
N ASN A 390 19.97 12.38 -13.44
CA ASN A 390 19.10 13.43 -13.99
C ASN A 390 17.83 12.85 -14.66
N TYR A 391 17.53 11.58 -14.47
CA TYR A 391 16.42 10.91 -15.19
C TYR A 391 15.09 11.65 -15.06
N TYR A 392 14.71 12.05 -13.84
CA TYR A 392 13.51 12.84 -13.63
C TYR A 392 13.55 14.19 -14.37
N LEU A 393 14.66 14.93 -14.26
CA LEU A 393 14.81 16.22 -14.92
C LEU A 393 14.84 16.10 -16.45
N ASP A 394 15.38 15.01 -16.98
CA ASP A 394 15.39 14.72 -18.42
C ASP A 394 13.98 14.39 -18.93
N ALA A 395 13.14 13.76 -18.12
CA ALA A 395 11.74 13.43 -18.46
C ALA A 395 10.78 14.61 -18.23
N PHE A 396 10.80 15.22 -17.03
CA PHE A 396 9.80 16.16 -16.56
C PHE A 396 10.34 17.53 -16.13
N GLY A 397 11.65 17.69 -16.00
CA GLY A 397 12.26 18.95 -15.59
C GLY A 397 12.05 20.09 -16.64
N PRO A 398 12.32 21.35 -16.27
CA PRO A 398 11.99 22.52 -17.09
C PRO A 398 12.64 22.54 -18.47
N GLN A 399 13.72 21.79 -18.67
CA GLN A 399 14.44 21.70 -19.97
C GLN A 399 14.00 20.50 -20.82
N SER A 400 13.22 19.57 -20.26
CA SER A 400 12.66 18.45 -21.00
C SER A 400 11.58 18.92 -21.99
N ALA A 401 11.22 18.07 -22.96
CA ALA A 401 10.15 18.38 -23.90
C ALA A 401 8.79 18.53 -23.18
N PHE A 402 8.53 17.72 -22.14
CA PHE A 402 7.33 17.82 -21.32
C PHE A 402 7.37 19.12 -20.49
N GLY A 403 8.40 19.33 -19.68
CA GLY A 403 8.50 20.49 -18.80
C GLY A 403 8.49 21.82 -19.54
N ALA A 404 9.06 21.89 -20.75
CA ALA A 404 9.00 23.07 -21.58
C ALA A 404 7.55 23.42 -22.03
N ARG A 405 6.71 22.40 -22.30
CA ARG A 405 5.27 22.61 -22.54
C ARG A 405 4.56 23.07 -21.28
N GLN A 406 4.86 22.45 -20.13
CA GLN A 406 4.26 22.85 -18.84
C GLN A 406 4.64 24.30 -18.48
N THR A 407 5.87 24.73 -18.73
CA THR A 407 6.29 26.13 -18.57
C THR A 407 5.48 27.08 -19.47
N GLN A 408 5.20 26.70 -20.73
CA GLN A 408 4.33 27.46 -21.61
C GLN A 408 2.89 27.52 -21.12
N ASN A 409 2.44 26.48 -20.41
CA ASN A 409 1.13 26.38 -19.76
C ASN A 409 1.06 27.07 -18.39
N GLY A 410 2.13 27.74 -17.97
CA GLY A 410 2.17 28.55 -16.75
C GLY A 410 2.73 27.86 -15.50
N VAL A 411 3.33 26.66 -15.64
CA VAL A 411 4.08 26.03 -14.55
C VAL A 411 5.40 26.77 -14.34
N VAL A 412 5.69 27.11 -13.08
CA VAL A 412 6.93 27.77 -12.67
C VAL A 412 7.73 26.80 -11.81
N TYR A 413 8.96 26.52 -12.21
CA TYR A 413 9.86 25.61 -11.51
C TYR A 413 10.76 26.37 -10.55
N SER A 414 11.16 25.71 -9.45
CA SER A 414 12.21 26.18 -8.56
C SER A 414 13.58 26.16 -9.26
N PRO A 415 14.61 26.77 -8.65
CA PRO A 415 15.99 26.72 -9.17
C PRO A 415 16.53 25.30 -9.36
N SER A 416 16.12 24.36 -8.50
CA SER A 416 16.53 22.94 -8.62
C SER A 416 15.84 22.23 -9.79
N GLY A 417 14.66 22.70 -10.20
CA GLY A 417 13.80 22.06 -11.19
C GLY A 417 12.93 20.92 -10.65
N PHE A 418 13.05 20.59 -9.36
CA PHE A 418 12.29 19.50 -8.73
C PHE A 418 11.01 19.96 -8.03
N SER A 419 10.95 21.21 -7.55
CA SER A 419 9.74 21.83 -7.04
C SER A 419 9.12 22.73 -8.08
N SER A 420 7.79 22.94 -8.00
CA SER A 420 7.09 23.78 -8.97
C SER A 420 5.77 24.30 -8.43
N TYR A 421 5.21 25.33 -9.06
CA TYR A 421 3.83 25.73 -8.83
C TYR A 421 3.09 26.05 -10.13
N MET A 422 1.77 25.97 -10.08
CA MET A 422 0.88 26.38 -11.15
C MET A 422 -0.37 27.07 -10.62
N PHE A 423 -1.09 27.74 -11.50
CA PHE A 423 -2.38 28.35 -11.21
C PHE A 423 -3.50 27.70 -12.04
N PHE A 424 -4.71 27.75 -11.49
CA PHE A 424 -5.92 27.41 -12.22
C PHE A 424 -7.10 28.25 -11.74
N ASP A 425 -8.00 28.56 -12.67
CA ASP A 425 -9.27 29.18 -12.38
C ASP A 425 -10.35 28.12 -12.26
N ALA A 426 -11.11 28.11 -11.18
CA ALA A 426 -12.26 27.24 -11.03
C ALA A 426 -13.25 27.85 -10.03
N GLY A 427 -14.54 27.68 -10.32
CA GLY A 427 -15.56 28.24 -9.46
C GLY A 427 -15.38 29.74 -9.27
N SER A 428 -15.43 30.15 -8.02
CA SER A 428 -15.31 31.57 -7.65
C SER A 428 -13.86 32.06 -7.48
N TYR A 429 -12.85 31.18 -7.54
CA TYR A 429 -11.50 31.52 -7.08
C TYR A 429 -10.39 31.19 -8.08
N HIS A 430 -9.29 31.94 -7.97
CA HIS A 430 -8.02 31.69 -8.67
C HIS A 430 -7.07 30.98 -7.72
N TYR A 431 -6.89 29.68 -7.94
CA TYR A 431 -6.14 28.79 -7.08
C TYR A 431 -4.66 28.70 -7.45
N MET A 432 -3.82 28.38 -6.45
CA MET A 432 -2.43 27.95 -6.65
C MET A 432 -2.26 26.51 -6.16
N VAL A 433 -1.52 25.71 -6.91
CA VAL A 433 -0.93 24.45 -6.41
C VAL A 433 0.57 24.66 -6.30
N LEU A 434 1.14 24.37 -5.14
CA LEU A 434 2.57 24.45 -4.87
C LEU A 434 3.07 23.04 -4.51
N SER A 435 3.93 22.50 -5.35
CA SER A 435 4.58 21.19 -5.15
C SER A 435 6.01 21.36 -4.66
N ILE A 436 6.34 20.70 -3.56
CA ILE A 436 7.64 20.73 -2.92
C ILE A 436 8.29 19.34 -3.01
N SER A 437 9.48 19.30 -3.60
CA SER A 437 10.28 18.09 -3.69
C SER A 437 10.68 17.58 -2.30
N MET A 438 10.35 16.31 -1.99
CA MET A 438 10.69 15.73 -0.68
C MET A 438 12.19 15.65 -0.43
N ALA A 439 13.00 15.43 -1.47
CA ALA A 439 14.45 15.32 -1.33
C ALA A 439 15.12 16.68 -1.02
N HIS A 440 14.42 17.79 -1.29
CA HIS A 440 14.96 19.15 -1.13
C HIS A 440 14.23 19.95 -0.03
N VAL A 441 13.38 19.29 0.76
CA VAL A 441 12.53 19.94 1.78
C VAL A 441 13.33 20.68 2.84
N ASP A 442 14.56 20.26 3.11
CA ASP A 442 15.47 20.88 4.09
C ASP A 442 16.50 21.81 3.45
N ASP A 443 16.53 21.94 2.11
CA ASP A 443 17.44 22.84 1.42
C ASP A 443 17.02 24.30 1.65
N GLU A 444 17.95 25.14 2.09
CA GLU A 444 17.68 26.54 2.41
C GLU A 444 17.14 27.32 1.19
N GLU A 445 17.65 27.05 0.00
CA GLU A 445 17.24 27.68 -1.24
C GLU A 445 15.80 27.29 -1.63
N GLU A 446 15.44 25.99 -1.56
CA GLU A 446 14.08 25.51 -1.83
C GLU A 446 13.08 26.05 -0.82
N ARG A 447 13.44 26.06 0.47
CA ARG A 447 12.60 26.62 1.52
C ARG A 447 12.38 28.13 1.34
N ALA A 448 13.41 28.85 0.94
CA ALA A 448 13.30 30.29 0.63
C ALA A 448 12.38 30.52 -0.56
N TRP A 449 12.54 29.75 -1.65
CA TRP A 449 11.68 29.81 -2.83
C TRP A 449 10.22 29.47 -2.52
N MET A 450 9.97 28.42 -1.75
CA MET A 450 8.64 28.04 -1.27
C MET A 450 7.98 29.20 -0.50
N ASN A 451 8.70 29.76 0.48
CA ASN A 451 8.19 30.87 1.29
C ASN A 451 7.97 32.14 0.47
N GLU A 452 8.82 32.42 -0.53
CA GLU A 452 8.66 33.53 -1.47
C GLU A 452 7.40 33.35 -2.34
N ALA A 453 7.16 32.15 -2.89
CA ALA A 453 5.97 31.84 -3.66
C ALA A 453 4.70 32.05 -2.81
N LEU A 454 4.64 31.48 -1.61
CA LEU A 454 3.51 31.63 -0.70
C LEU A 454 3.28 33.09 -0.24
N THR A 455 4.36 33.89 -0.12
CA THR A 455 4.26 35.31 0.25
C THR A 455 3.79 36.17 -0.93
N THR A 456 4.33 35.90 -2.13
CA THR A 456 4.01 36.65 -3.35
C THR A 456 2.54 36.44 -3.74
N TYR A 457 2.04 35.23 -3.60
CA TYR A 457 0.69 34.85 -3.99
C TYR A 457 -0.22 34.60 -2.76
N ALA A 458 -0.04 35.41 -1.71
CA ALA A 458 -0.82 35.32 -0.50
C ALA A 458 -2.33 35.55 -0.69
N ASP A 459 -2.73 36.07 -1.84
CA ASP A 459 -4.13 36.27 -2.24
C ASP A 459 -4.75 35.07 -2.98
N CYS A 460 -3.99 33.98 -3.25
CA CYS A 460 -4.50 32.81 -3.97
C CYS A 460 -4.79 31.67 -2.98
N PRO A 461 -6.02 31.11 -2.91
CA PRO A 461 -6.26 29.86 -2.18
C PRO A 461 -5.27 28.79 -2.67
N THR A 462 -4.55 28.15 -1.72
CA THR A 462 -3.38 27.35 -2.06
C THR A 462 -3.52 25.92 -1.57
N ILE A 463 -3.23 24.96 -2.46
CA ILE A 463 -3.01 23.56 -2.18
C ILE A 463 -1.49 23.33 -2.19
N VAL A 464 -0.94 22.73 -1.14
CA VAL A 464 0.47 22.34 -1.07
C VAL A 464 0.59 20.85 -1.23
N THR A 465 1.49 20.39 -2.10
CA THR A 465 1.77 18.96 -2.30
C THR A 465 3.25 18.67 -2.08
N SER A 466 3.53 17.49 -1.60
CA SER A 466 4.85 16.86 -1.65
C SER A 466 4.64 15.36 -1.73
N HIS A 467 5.65 14.64 -2.13
CA HIS A 467 5.50 13.19 -2.15
C HIS A 467 5.28 12.60 -0.75
N SER A 468 5.90 13.15 0.29
CA SER A 468 5.76 12.64 1.66
C SER A 468 5.47 13.77 2.65
N PHE A 469 4.28 13.75 3.27
CA PHE A 469 3.92 14.61 4.40
C PHE A 469 3.54 13.84 5.64
N GLN A 470 2.83 12.72 5.46
CA GLN A 470 2.19 12.00 6.54
C GLN A 470 2.71 10.58 6.65
N ASP A 471 2.74 10.09 7.89
CA ASP A 471 2.77 8.67 8.20
C ASP A 471 1.41 8.24 8.74
N CYS A 472 1.05 6.97 8.52
CA CYS A 472 -0.06 6.39 9.23
C CYS A 472 0.35 6.16 10.69
N ASP A 473 -0.50 6.58 11.63
CA ASP A 473 -0.37 6.15 13.02
C ASP A 473 -0.59 4.63 13.07
N ALA A 474 0.42 3.88 13.52
CA ALA A 474 0.37 2.42 13.61
C ALA A 474 -0.77 1.90 14.50
N ALA A 475 -1.24 2.71 15.47
CA ALA A 475 -2.40 2.37 16.32
C ALA A 475 -3.74 2.70 15.65
N LYS A 476 -3.74 3.55 14.62
CA LYS A 476 -4.92 4.06 13.95
C LYS A 476 -4.63 4.24 12.45
N PRO A 477 -4.67 3.19 11.68
CA PRO A 477 -4.26 3.21 10.26
C PRO A 477 -5.10 4.15 9.38
N ASP A 478 -6.29 4.53 9.83
CA ASP A 478 -7.17 5.49 9.16
C ASP A 478 -6.95 6.94 9.66
N GLU A 479 -6.05 7.16 10.62
CA GLU A 479 -5.63 8.47 11.09
C GLU A 479 -4.15 8.69 10.72
N VAL A 480 -3.86 9.75 10.02
CA VAL A 480 -2.50 10.12 9.62
C VAL A 480 -1.92 11.18 10.57
N VAL A 481 -0.60 11.22 10.65
CA VAL A 481 0.14 12.25 11.38
C VAL A 481 1.27 12.78 10.52
N LEU A 482 1.62 14.06 10.69
CA LEU A 482 2.77 14.62 9.99
C LEU A 482 4.07 13.90 10.36
N ASN A 483 4.77 13.39 9.36
CA ASN A 483 6.13 12.88 9.51
C ASN A 483 7.15 14.05 9.62
N ASP A 484 8.44 13.76 9.64
CA ASP A 484 9.46 14.79 9.81
C ASP A 484 9.54 15.73 8.59
N HIS A 485 9.34 15.24 7.35
CA HIS A 485 9.24 16.10 6.16
C HIS A 485 8.00 16.99 6.25
N GLY A 486 6.87 16.42 6.61
CA GLY A 486 5.62 17.16 6.81
C GLY A 486 5.74 18.25 7.87
N LYS A 487 6.37 17.96 9.01
CA LYS A 487 6.66 18.95 10.06
C LYS A 487 7.58 20.08 9.56
N SER A 488 8.61 19.73 8.78
CA SER A 488 9.52 20.72 8.19
C SER A 488 8.81 21.68 7.25
N ILE A 489 7.91 21.17 6.40
CA ILE A 489 7.08 21.99 5.51
C ILE A 489 6.03 22.77 6.29
N TRP A 490 5.39 22.14 7.30
CA TRP A 490 4.37 22.76 8.14
C TRP A 490 4.88 24.02 8.85
N GLU A 491 6.15 24.06 9.27
CA GLU A 491 6.77 25.25 9.86
C GLU A 491 6.73 26.48 8.96
N ILE A 492 6.64 26.29 7.63
CA ILE A 492 6.44 27.38 6.67
C ILE A 492 4.95 27.58 6.44
N VAL A 493 4.24 26.52 6.04
CA VAL A 493 2.84 26.55 5.61
C VAL A 493 1.91 27.17 6.65
N ARG A 494 2.06 26.83 7.93
CA ARG A 494 1.19 27.31 9.01
C ARG A 494 1.12 28.84 9.16
N ARG A 495 2.09 29.56 8.60
CA ARG A 495 2.16 31.05 8.62
C ARG A 495 1.40 31.69 7.46
N HIS A 496 0.99 30.90 6.47
CA HIS A 496 0.36 31.34 5.23
C HIS A 496 -1.12 30.98 5.21
N ASN A 497 -1.97 31.96 5.54
CA ASN A 497 -3.39 31.74 5.75
C ASN A 497 -4.17 31.29 4.52
N GLN A 498 -3.66 31.55 3.31
CA GLN A 498 -4.27 31.12 2.05
C GLN A 498 -4.14 29.60 1.81
N VAL A 499 -3.23 28.90 2.51
CA VAL A 499 -3.12 27.44 2.41
C VAL A 499 -4.28 26.80 3.18
N PHE A 500 -5.04 25.93 2.49
CA PHE A 500 -6.20 25.25 3.05
C PHE A 500 -6.14 23.73 2.92
N MET A 501 -5.22 23.23 2.10
CA MET A 501 -5.07 21.78 1.86
C MET A 501 -3.60 21.42 1.67
N MET A 502 -3.20 20.26 2.22
CA MET A 502 -1.94 19.58 2.00
C MET A 502 -2.26 18.15 1.61
N ILE A 503 -1.57 17.58 0.61
CA ILE A 503 -1.78 16.19 0.18
C ILE A 503 -0.47 15.56 -0.27
N SER A 504 -0.29 14.27 0.09
CA SER A 504 0.89 13.47 -0.28
C SER A 504 0.53 12.03 -0.62
N GLY A 505 1.49 11.31 -1.19
CA GLY A 505 1.55 9.87 -1.38
C GLY A 505 2.56 9.21 -0.41
N HIS A 506 3.40 8.32 -0.95
CA HIS A 506 4.54 7.65 -0.33
C HIS A 506 4.20 6.59 0.72
N ASN A 507 3.42 6.92 1.72
CA ASN A 507 3.04 5.99 2.77
C ASN A 507 1.74 5.29 2.41
N HIS A 508 1.76 3.96 2.44
CA HIS A 508 0.70 3.12 1.91
C HIS A 508 -0.63 3.34 2.62
N GLY A 509 -1.68 3.55 1.84
CA GLY A 509 -3.04 3.69 2.34
C GLY A 509 -3.64 5.06 2.09
N ALA A 510 -4.70 5.36 2.82
CA ALA A 510 -5.42 6.62 2.73
C ALA A 510 -5.85 7.06 4.13
N GLY A 511 -5.79 8.36 4.37
CA GLY A 511 -6.22 8.90 5.64
C GLY A 511 -6.18 10.43 5.64
N GLU A 512 -6.70 11.01 6.69
CA GLU A 512 -6.78 12.46 6.82
C GLU A 512 -6.69 12.96 8.25
N GLU A 513 -6.12 14.15 8.41
CA GLU A 513 -6.21 14.95 9.63
C GLU A 513 -6.55 16.40 9.28
N VAL A 514 -7.00 17.17 10.25
CA VAL A 514 -7.25 18.60 10.10
C VAL A 514 -6.29 19.37 10.99
N LEU A 515 -5.42 20.16 10.36
CA LEU A 515 -4.42 20.97 11.06
C LEU A 515 -4.93 22.37 11.29
N LYS A 516 -4.44 23.03 12.33
CA LYS A 516 -4.77 24.41 12.66
C LYS A 516 -3.56 25.31 12.42
N ASN A 517 -3.69 26.25 11.47
CA ASN A 517 -2.64 27.21 11.16
C ASN A 517 -2.50 28.33 12.23
N ASP A 518 -1.49 29.20 12.09
CA ASP A 518 -1.21 30.27 13.04
C ASP A 518 -2.34 31.33 13.12
N SER A 519 -3.18 31.46 12.10
CA SER A 519 -4.37 32.30 12.08
C SER A 519 -5.60 31.64 12.70
N GLY A 520 -5.50 30.37 13.09
CA GLY A 520 -6.58 29.59 13.68
C GLY A 520 -7.51 28.92 12.65
N ASN A 521 -7.18 28.97 11.35
CA ASN A 521 -7.97 28.35 10.31
C ASN A 521 -7.50 26.91 10.03
N GLU A 522 -8.41 26.10 9.53
CA GLU A 522 -8.17 24.71 9.15
C GLU A 522 -7.29 24.59 7.89
N VAL A 523 -6.47 23.52 7.88
CA VAL A 523 -5.74 23.01 6.72
C VAL A 523 -5.99 21.52 6.68
N PHE A 524 -6.63 21.03 5.61
CA PHE A 524 -6.90 19.61 5.41
C PHE A 524 -5.63 18.92 4.96
N SER A 525 -5.18 17.94 5.72
CA SER A 525 -3.95 17.17 5.49
C SER A 525 -4.34 15.75 5.10
N ILE A 526 -3.94 15.31 3.90
CA ILE A 526 -4.48 14.11 3.24
C ILE A 526 -3.33 13.21 2.81
N LEU A 527 -3.44 11.93 3.11
CA LEU A 527 -2.61 10.86 2.58
C LEU A 527 -3.40 10.05 1.54
N ALA A 528 -2.77 9.77 0.41
CA ALA A 528 -3.32 8.91 -0.63
C ALA A 528 -2.21 8.16 -1.36
N ASP A 529 -2.12 6.85 -1.16
CA ASP A 529 -1.23 5.95 -1.88
C ASP A 529 -1.90 4.58 -2.04
N TYR A 530 -2.01 4.10 -3.27
CA TYR A 530 -2.69 2.87 -3.65
C TYR A 530 -1.80 1.91 -4.44
N GLN A 531 -0.49 2.16 -4.50
CA GLN A 531 0.45 1.42 -5.36
C GLN A 531 0.45 -0.10 -5.13
N PHE A 532 0.03 -0.57 -3.97
CA PHE A 532 -0.06 -2.00 -3.63
C PHE A 532 -1.44 -2.61 -3.82
N SER A 533 -2.42 -1.82 -4.22
CA SER A 533 -3.69 -2.37 -4.71
C SER A 533 -3.47 -3.11 -6.03
N TYR A 534 -4.46 -3.93 -6.43
CA TYR A 534 -4.39 -4.75 -7.62
C TYR A 534 -3.92 -3.96 -8.86
N ASN A 535 -3.17 -4.60 -9.77
CA ASN A 535 -2.59 -3.97 -10.97
C ASN A 535 -1.67 -2.78 -10.70
N GLY A 536 -1.01 -2.72 -9.55
CA GLY A 536 -0.15 -1.59 -9.20
C GLY A 536 -0.92 -0.31 -8.89
N GLY A 537 -2.05 -0.46 -8.19
CA GLY A 537 -2.91 0.65 -7.81
C GLY A 537 -4.20 0.77 -8.60
N ASN A 538 -4.41 -0.08 -9.62
CA ASN A 538 -5.63 -0.15 -10.47
C ASN A 538 -6.13 1.21 -10.99
N ALA A 539 -5.21 2.17 -11.14
CA ALA A 539 -5.47 3.59 -11.42
C ALA A 539 -6.50 4.22 -10.47
N PHE A 540 -6.45 3.88 -9.18
CA PHE A 540 -7.20 4.60 -8.16
C PHE A 540 -6.60 5.99 -7.99
N PHE A 541 -7.37 7.01 -8.39
CA PHE A 541 -7.01 8.41 -8.22
C PHE A 541 -7.88 9.05 -7.15
N LYS A 542 -7.35 10.08 -6.47
CA LYS A 542 -8.10 10.85 -5.49
C LYS A 542 -8.77 12.03 -6.16
N PHE A 543 -10.09 12.06 -6.15
CA PHE A 543 -10.91 13.14 -6.67
C PHE A 543 -11.36 14.03 -5.53
N ALA A 544 -11.03 15.30 -5.59
CA ALA A 544 -11.56 16.32 -4.69
C ALA A 544 -12.62 17.14 -5.44
N GLU A 545 -13.89 16.83 -5.19
CA GLU A 545 -15.04 17.57 -5.74
C GLU A 545 -15.32 18.81 -4.89
N PHE A 546 -15.05 19.98 -5.43
CA PHE A 546 -15.32 21.28 -4.81
C PHE A 546 -16.76 21.69 -5.10
N ASP A 547 -17.57 21.79 -4.08
CA ASP A 547 -18.98 22.18 -4.17
C ASP A 547 -19.25 23.46 -3.33
N GLU A 548 -19.09 24.60 -3.98
CA GLU A 548 -19.31 25.90 -3.33
C GLU A 548 -20.80 26.10 -2.92
N ALA A 549 -21.73 25.47 -3.64
CA ALA A 549 -23.15 25.56 -3.29
C ALA A 549 -23.50 24.82 -2.00
N ALA A 550 -22.79 23.70 -1.74
CA ALA A 550 -22.97 22.88 -0.53
C ALA A 550 -21.98 23.24 0.58
N ASN A 551 -21.06 24.18 0.34
CA ASN A 551 -19.97 24.52 1.27
C ASN A 551 -19.19 23.27 1.71
N CYS A 552 -18.76 22.45 0.75
CA CYS A 552 -17.96 21.27 1.06
C CYS A 552 -16.97 20.92 -0.07
N ILE A 553 -15.95 20.15 0.31
CA ILE A 553 -15.07 19.41 -0.60
C ILE A 553 -15.28 17.92 -0.31
N ARG A 554 -15.65 17.14 -1.32
CA ARG A 554 -15.83 15.70 -1.20
C ARG A 554 -14.62 15.00 -1.78
N LEU A 555 -13.91 14.25 -0.95
CA LEU A 555 -12.88 13.34 -1.43
C LEU A 555 -13.53 12.01 -1.79
N SER A 556 -13.12 11.45 -2.92
CA SER A 556 -13.42 10.06 -3.29
C SER A 556 -12.21 9.43 -3.96
N THR A 557 -12.05 8.12 -3.77
CA THR A 557 -11.05 7.31 -4.47
C THR A 557 -11.77 6.53 -5.54
N PHE A 558 -11.48 6.84 -6.80
CA PHE A 558 -12.16 6.27 -7.96
C PHE A 558 -11.14 5.75 -8.99
N SER A 559 -11.45 4.61 -9.62
CA SER A 559 -10.67 4.05 -10.70
C SER A 559 -11.31 4.32 -12.06
N PRO A 560 -10.76 5.25 -12.86
CA PRO A 560 -11.17 5.42 -14.24
C PRO A 560 -10.97 4.16 -15.09
N TYR A 561 -9.95 3.35 -14.79
CA TYR A 561 -9.70 2.07 -15.47
C TYR A 561 -10.81 1.06 -15.19
N ALA A 562 -11.11 0.79 -13.93
CA ALA A 562 -12.15 -0.17 -13.55
C ALA A 562 -13.52 0.23 -14.15
N ALA A 563 -13.79 1.53 -14.27
CA ALA A 563 -15.02 2.02 -14.89
C ALA A 563 -15.15 1.67 -16.39
N THR A 564 -14.06 1.32 -17.08
CA THR A 564 -14.09 0.87 -18.48
C THR A 564 -14.38 -0.61 -18.61
N LEU A 565 -14.18 -1.41 -17.57
CA LEU A 565 -14.29 -2.86 -17.64
C LEU A 565 -15.74 -3.30 -17.67
N PRO A 566 -16.12 -4.19 -18.62
CA PRO A 566 -17.41 -4.87 -18.59
C PRO A 566 -17.57 -5.69 -17.31
N GLN A 567 -18.79 -5.80 -16.78
CA GLN A 567 -19.06 -6.52 -15.53
C GLN A 567 -18.50 -7.96 -15.49
N ASN A 568 -18.52 -8.65 -16.61
CA ASN A 568 -18.04 -10.03 -16.73
C ASN A 568 -16.53 -10.18 -16.91
N GLU A 569 -15.79 -9.07 -16.97
CA GLU A 569 -14.32 -9.04 -17.07
C GLU A 569 -13.68 -8.51 -15.77
N ARG A 570 -14.50 -8.08 -14.81
CA ARG A 570 -14.02 -7.55 -13.53
C ARG A 570 -13.60 -8.67 -12.60
N THR A 571 -12.49 -8.45 -11.93
CA THR A 571 -12.05 -9.25 -10.78
C THR A 571 -12.65 -8.68 -9.49
N PHE A 572 -12.39 -9.33 -8.37
CA PHE A 572 -12.78 -8.85 -7.04
C PHE A 572 -12.29 -7.41 -6.74
N PHE A 573 -11.11 -7.07 -7.23
CA PHE A 573 -10.48 -5.77 -6.97
C PHE A 573 -10.83 -4.67 -7.99
N ASP A 574 -11.56 -5.00 -9.06
CA ASP A 574 -11.93 -4.04 -10.11
C ASP A 574 -13.21 -3.27 -9.76
N VAL A 575 -13.18 -2.59 -8.63
CA VAL A 575 -14.27 -1.72 -8.16
C VAL A 575 -14.08 -0.30 -8.69
N ASN A 576 -15.18 0.42 -8.92
CA ASN A 576 -15.10 1.81 -9.34
C ASN A 576 -14.65 2.73 -8.21
N TYR A 577 -15.07 2.46 -6.96
CA TYR A 577 -14.72 3.24 -5.79
C TYR A 577 -14.12 2.37 -4.70
N MET A 578 -13.04 2.84 -4.09
CA MET A 578 -12.63 2.33 -2.79
C MET A 578 -13.53 2.94 -1.71
N THR A 579 -13.95 2.12 -0.75
CA THR A 579 -14.79 2.53 0.38
C THR A 579 -13.99 2.47 1.69
N GLY A 580 -14.54 3.06 2.74
CA GLY A 580 -13.90 3.10 4.07
C GLY A 580 -13.25 4.44 4.37
N ALA A 581 -12.69 4.53 5.57
CA ALA A 581 -12.03 5.73 6.06
C ALA A 581 -10.85 6.13 5.14
N GLY A 582 -10.65 7.44 4.97
CA GLY A 582 -9.63 7.97 4.06
C GLY A 582 -9.99 7.88 2.57
N ASN A 583 -10.90 7.00 2.16
CA ASN A 583 -11.29 6.83 0.76
C ASN A 583 -12.47 7.70 0.35
N TYR A 584 -13.42 7.93 1.25
CA TYR A 584 -14.50 8.87 1.05
C TYR A 584 -14.72 9.72 2.29
N THR A 585 -14.49 11.04 2.15
CA THR A 585 -14.59 12.02 3.25
C THR A 585 -15.21 13.30 2.74
N VAL A 586 -16.06 13.94 3.54
CA VAL A 586 -16.65 15.25 3.24
C VAL A 586 -16.06 16.30 4.18
N TYR A 587 -15.29 17.24 3.63
CA TYR A 587 -14.81 18.40 4.34
C TYR A 587 -15.84 19.52 4.27
N GLN A 588 -16.29 20.00 5.43
CA GLN A 588 -17.13 21.20 5.51
C GLN A 588 -16.23 22.43 5.47
N ILE A 589 -16.47 23.31 4.48
CA ILE A 589 -15.72 24.54 4.30
C ILE A 589 -16.67 25.63 3.79
N ASP A 590 -16.80 26.72 4.54
CA ASP A 590 -17.47 27.91 4.06
C ASP A 590 -16.49 28.70 3.17
N PHE A 591 -16.60 28.52 1.85
CA PHE A 591 -15.69 29.13 0.88
C PHE A 591 -15.67 30.66 0.98
N GLU A 592 -16.82 31.32 1.18
CA GLU A 592 -16.87 32.78 1.26
C GLU A 592 -16.14 33.29 2.50
N THR A 593 -16.29 32.64 3.64
CA THR A 593 -15.59 32.98 4.89
C THR A 593 -14.13 32.61 4.82
N ARG A 594 -13.81 31.37 4.40
CA ARG A 594 -12.44 30.84 4.39
C ARG A 594 -11.53 31.55 3.40
N PHE A 595 -12.09 31.95 2.25
CA PHE A 595 -11.37 32.62 1.17
C PHE A 595 -11.73 34.10 1.06
N ALA A 596 -12.23 34.72 2.13
CA ALA A 596 -12.58 36.13 2.16
C ALA A 596 -11.37 37.00 1.76
N GLY A 597 -11.55 37.83 0.71
CA GLY A 597 -10.52 38.73 0.23
C GLY A 597 -9.45 38.08 -0.66
N LEU A 598 -9.55 36.77 -0.93
CA LEU A 598 -8.65 36.10 -1.85
C LEU A 598 -9.07 36.35 -3.31
N LYS A 599 -8.16 36.06 -4.24
CA LYS A 599 -8.26 36.38 -5.66
C LYS A 599 -9.41 35.64 -6.33
N ALA A 600 -10.24 36.38 -7.03
CA ALA A 600 -11.35 35.84 -7.79
C ALA A 600 -10.87 35.16 -9.08
N SER A 601 -11.57 34.09 -9.49
CA SER A 601 -11.48 33.52 -10.84
C SER A 601 -11.90 34.56 -11.89
N ALA A 602 -11.31 34.43 -13.06
CA ALA A 602 -11.70 35.23 -14.22
C ALA A 602 -13.19 35.04 -14.59
N ASP A 603 -13.71 33.84 -14.37
CA ASP A 603 -15.08 33.44 -14.73
C ASP A 603 -16.06 33.50 -13.53
N ARG A 604 -15.68 34.16 -12.42
CA ARG A 604 -16.48 34.21 -11.18
C ARG A 604 -17.91 34.65 -11.39
N GLU A 605 -18.16 35.68 -12.19
CA GLU A 605 -19.52 36.22 -12.42
C GLU A 605 -20.41 35.20 -13.10
N ASP A 606 -19.88 34.52 -14.14
CA ASP A 606 -20.59 33.48 -14.87
C ASP A 606 -20.85 32.26 -13.99
N TYR A 607 -19.86 31.87 -13.19
CA TYR A 607 -20.00 30.77 -12.23
C TYR A 607 -21.06 31.07 -11.15
N GLN A 608 -21.06 32.27 -10.57
CA GLN A 608 -22.07 32.68 -9.59
C GLN A 608 -23.49 32.75 -10.20
N ALA A 609 -23.59 33.11 -11.47
CA ALA A 609 -24.87 33.05 -12.19
C ALA A 609 -25.34 31.59 -12.37
N ALA A 610 -24.41 30.67 -12.69
CA ALA A 610 -24.68 29.25 -12.80
C ALA A 610 -25.10 28.62 -11.45
N LEU A 611 -24.43 28.95 -10.33
CA LEU A 611 -24.83 28.55 -8.98
C LEU A 611 -26.26 28.95 -8.66
N LYS A 612 -26.59 30.21 -8.94
CA LYS A 612 -27.94 30.74 -8.70
C LYS A 612 -29.00 30.05 -9.58
N ALA A 613 -28.65 29.70 -10.80
CA ALA A 613 -29.56 29.01 -11.74
C ALA A 613 -29.76 27.54 -11.36
N ALA A 614 -28.75 26.86 -10.86
CA ALA A 614 -28.80 25.45 -10.47
C ALA A 614 -29.66 25.21 -9.24
N GLY A 615 -29.83 26.22 -8.34
CA GLY A 615 -30.55 26.10 -7.08
C GLY A 615 -29.75 25.33 -6.01
N ALA A 616 -30.25 25.36 -4.77
CA ALA A 616 -29.54 24.90 -3.57
C ALA A 616 -29.58 23.38 -3.32
N SER A 617 -29.87 22.52 -4.30
CA SER A 617 -29.95 21.08 -4.08
C SER A 617 -28.70 20.37 -4.57
N SER A 618 -27.73 20.15 -3.68
CA SER A 618 -26.65 19.19 -3.89
C SER A 618 -26.81 18.01 -2.94
N GLN A 619 -26.46 16.82 -3.40
CA GLN A 619 -26.30 15.67 -2.53
C GLN A 619 -24.98 15.81 -1.78
N ASN A 620 -24.95 15.48 -0.49
CA ASN A 620 -23.75 15.61 0.32
C ASN A 620 -22.94 14.33 0.47
N ALA A 621 -23.51 13.18 0.11
CA ALA A 621 -22.85 11.90 0.23
C ALA A 621 -23.10 11.02 -0.99
N LEU A 622 -22.09 10.28 -1.42
CA LEU A 622 -22.15 9.22 -2.42
C LEU A 622 -22.52 7.88 -1.75
N PHE A 623 -22.00 7.66 -0.54
CA PHE A 623 -22.20 6.46 0.26
C PHE A 623 -22.88 6.79 1.60
N GLU A 624 -23.44 5.78 2.26
CA GLU A 624 -23.96 5.90 3.63
C GLU A 624 -22.82 5.96 4.65
N ASN A 625 -23.08 6.58 5.82
CA ASN A 625 -22.13 6.66 6.96
C ASN A 625 -20.75 7.29 6.65
N VAL A 626 -20.74 8.30 5.82
CA VAL A 626 -19.53 9.00 5.41
C VAL A 626 -18.97 9.86 6.54
N LYS A 627 -17.65 9.83 6.73
CA LYS A 627 -16.95 10.74 7.64
C LYS A 627 -17.09 12.17 7.15
N THR A 628 -17.54 13.04 8.05
CA THR A 628 -17.60 14.49 7.81
C THR A 628 -16.65 15.20 8.76
N VAL A 629 -15.76 16.01 8.23
CA VAL A 629 -14.78 16.79 9.01
C VAL A 629 -14.94 18.29 8.78
N SER A 630 -14.56 19.09 9.75
CA SER A 630 -14.78 20.54 9.76
C SER A 630 -13.65 21.27 10.49
N ALA A 631 -13.71 22.59 10.48
CA ALA A 631 -12.80 23.44 11.28
C ALA A 631 -12.80 23.09 12.78
N ALA A 632 -13.89 22.48 13.30
CA ALA A 632 -13.97 22.07 14.71
C ALA A 632 -13.04 20.88 15.03
N ASP A 633 -12.67 20.08 14.03
CA ASP A 633 -11.78 18.92 14.17
C ASP A 633 -10.30 19.33 14.10
N ALA A 634 -10.01 20.60 13.80
CA ALA A 634 -8.66 21.09 13.63
C ALA A 634 -7.87 21.13 14.94
N HIS A 635 -6.67 20.58 14.92
CA HIS A 635 -5.72 20.57 16.04
C HIS A 635 -4.39 21.24 15.69
N THR A 636 -3.62 21.59 16.72
CA THR A 636 -2.29 22.17 16.56
C THR A 636 -1.23 21.09 16.60
N VAL A 637 -0.26 21.19 15.70
CA VAL A 637 0.90 20.28 15.68
C VAL A 637 2.02 20.84 16.53
N ASP A 638 2.57 20.03 17.44
CA ASP A 638 3.80 20.35 18.16
C ASP A 638 5.01 20.01 17.27
N THR A 639 5.61 21.03 16.72
CA THR A 639 6.82 20.90 15.87
C THR A 639 8.13 20.95 16.67
N SER A 640 8.06 21.05 18.01
CA SER A 640 9.24 21.13 18.88
C SER A 640 9.96 19.79 19.01
N SER A 641 10.60 19.32 17.94
CA SER A 641 11.47 18.12 17.95
C SER A 641 12.80 18.32 18.75
N GLY A 642 12.96 19.45 19.42
CA GLY A 642 14.21 19.85 20.07
C GLY A 642 14.63 19.05 21.31
N ASN A 643 13.74 18.30 21.97
CA ASN A 643 14.06 17.66 23.24
C ASN A 643 14.61 16.22 23.12
N VAL A 644 14.24 15.49 22.09
CA VAL A 644 14.69 14.09 21.92
C VAL A 644 16.18 14.03 21.52
N VAL A 645 16.63 14.93 20.65
CA VAL A 645 18.04 15.01 20.23
C VAL A 645 18.94 15.36 21.43
N TRP A 646 18.53 16.30 22.28
CA TRP A 646 19.29 16.65 23.49
C TRP A 646 19.30 15.50 24.53
N ILE A 647 18.20 14.74 24.67
CA ILE A 647 18.16 13.57 25.54
C ILE A 647 19.08 12.48 25.01
N VAL A 648 19.10 12.20 23.70
CA VAL A 648 20.01 11.22 23.08
C VAL A 648 21.45 11.69 23.20
N VAL A 649 21.76 12.95 22.94
CA VAL A 649 23.12 13.53 23.10
C VAL A 649 23.57 13.46 24.56
N LEU A 650 22.70 13.75 25.52
CA LEU A 650 23.01 13.63 26.95
C LEU A 650 23.20 12.17 27.39
N CYS A 651 22.42 11.24 26.87
CA CYS A 651 22.58 9.82 27.14
C CYS A 651 23.90 9.27 26.55
N VAL A 652 24.26 9.64 25.32
CA VAL A 652 25.52 9.27 24.69
C VAL A 652 26.70 9.89 25.46
N ALA A 653 26.62 11.14 25.85
CA ALA A 653 27.66 11.80 26.68
C ALA A 653 27.84 11.11 28.04
N ALA A 654 26.71 10.72 28.68
CA ALA A 654 26.76 9.97 29.95
C ALA A 654 27.43 8.60 29.80
N VAL A 655 27.14 7.86 28.72
CA VAL A 655 27.79 6.58 28.41
C VAL A 655 29.29 6.76 28.17
N VAL A 656 29.72 7.78 27.43
CA VAL A 656 31.14 8.10 27.19
C VAL A 656 31.85 8.42 28.49
N VAL A 657 31.24 9.21 29.39
CA VAL A 657 31.81 9.54 30.71
C VAL A 657 31.96 8.27 31.58
N ILE A 658 30.96 7.39 31.60
CA ILE A 658 31.03 6.11 32.31
C ILE A 658 32.17 5.25 31.78
N LEU A 659 32.32 5.13 30.47
CA LEU A 659 33.38 4.37 29.84
C LEU A 659 34.79 4.94 30.20
N LEU A 660 34.94 6.27 30.21
CA LEU A 660 36.17 6.93 30.62
C LEU A 660 36.52 6.68 32.09
N VAL A 661 35.52 6.73 32.99
CA VAL A 661 35.68 6.41 34.41
C VAL A 661 36.11 4.97 34.62
N VAL A 662 35.47 4.02 33.91
CA VAL A 662 35.84 2.59 33.93
C VAL A 662 37.27 2.37 33.42
N CYS A 663 37.65 3.00 32.29
CA CYS A 663 39.02 2.93 31.76
C CYS A 663 40.07 3.48 32.74
N LEU A 664 39.75 4.58 33.40
CA LEU A 664 40.65 5.17 34.42
C LEU A 664 40.77 4.27 35.66
N ALA A 665 39.65 3.66 36.10
CA ALA A 665 39.64 2.70 37.22
C ALA A 665 40.48 1.45 36.88
N VAL A 666 40.33 0.91 35.65
CA VAL A 666 41.16 -0.24 35.18
C VAL A 666 42.63 0.13 35.08
N LYS A 667 42.97 1.31 34.57
CA LYS A 667 44.40 1.81 34.54
C LYS A 667 44.96 1.96 35.95
N ARG A 668 44.19 2.50 36.92
CA ARG A 668 44.63 2.61 38.33
C ARG A 668 44.84 1.25 38.98
N LYS A 669 43.94 0.27 38.68
CA LYS A 669 44.08 -1.10 39.19
C LYS A 669 45.32 -1.80 38.62
N LYS A 670 45.58 -1.65 37.33
CA LYS A 670 46.83 -2.16 36.68
C LYS A 670 48.10 -1.52 37.26
N LYS A 671 48.10 -0.21 37.55
CA LYS A 671 49.21 0.50 38.13
C LYS A 671 49.49 0.05 39.59
N LYS A 672 48.44 -0.20 40.40
CA LYS A 672 48.55 -0.74 41.75
C LYS A 672 49.05 -2.20 41.75
N THR A 673 48.68 -3.00 40.76
CA THR A 673 49.13 -4.40 40.63
C THR A 673 50.61 -4.45 40.21
N ALA A 674 51.04 -3.58 39.31
CA ALA A 674 52.44 -3.45 38.90
C ALA A 674 53.35 -3.00 40.08
N GLN A 675 52.89 -1.99 40.83
CA GLN A 675 53.62 -1.48 42.00
C GLN A 675 53.72 -2.49 43.14
N LYS A 676 52.74 -3.40 43.27
CA LYS A 676 52.76 -4.50 44.25
C LYS A 676 53.67 -5.66 43.82
N ALA A 677 53.89 -5.81 42.50
CA ALA A 677 54.84 -6.79 41.96
C ALA A 677 56.30 -6.32 42.10
N GLU A 678 56.60 -5.01 41.96
CA GLU A 678 57.94 -4.42 42.20
C GLU A 678 58.30 -4.41 43.66
N ASN A 679 57.42 -4.31 44.63
CA ASN A 679 57.73 -4.34 46.06
C ASN A 679 57.85 -5.75 46.64
N ASN A 680 57.66 -6.81 45.85
CA ASN A 680 57.82 -8.21 46.26
C ASN A 680 59.05 -8.90 45.57
N GLN A 681 59.91 -8.14 44.88
CA GLN A 681 61.21 -8.52 44.46
C GLN A 681 62.29 -7.81 45.39
#